data_6d45239a15e1ba1c25fdc5852b141342
#
_entry.id   6d45239a15e1ba1c25fdc5852b141342
#
_cell.length_a   1.000
_cell.length_b   1.000
_cell.length_c   1.000
_cell.angle_alpha   90.00
_cell.angle_beta   90.00
_cell.angle_gamma   90.00
#
_symmetry.space_group_name_H-M   'P 1'
#
loop_
_entity.id
_entity.type
_entity.pdbx_description
1 polymer ?
#
loop_
_entity_poly.entity_id
_entity_poly.type
_entity_poly.pdbx_seq_one_letter_code
_entity_poly.pdbx_strand_id
1 'polypeptide(L)'
;MPLTDDRQPYQNPFVLPPTLQDRHLFVIGDTGSGKSVLTTSAMLSNVEATDGPEILFDYKGGGTAEEYLQAHYTAYDGLEDVSYFDLTEILPALSIFDIRPLLDSGLSREEARSRIAGHYEEILAGLMGEEQYYGATESTKAIRNHLRALYDPIHGTDAVSHKDLYRALQRTLSDRTPPPTSDERLTEYFAGLLERDRDVFNMVLGGAVARVEIIATDDRLAPLFDHVYTPPESDESNESDEHETIDDSPPHFDFTDVIDDDTVVIFDFGGMEERIKRALTLVLLSNLWIALKARSEAQKTSHQQPPRVNLYLEEAKDIAATQLVDTLLSQGRSFGLSLMLGVQFPGQLDSPDPSNHTYEEALNEIGTFVVGNVSIEDDLAKALATDDVPPRNVARRLAAIRHGEWLVRPAATFGSPAPRPFLGRSLPAPDGHPASETPLGDEQYQAFNTAFELTALETWNEAGLKYESNHPSTESGSGDEDTTEEASLRVDSLLPHTKRLPEYVSYDESIHALCCGSCENRYDPTIEGMKRSIECCRSLTEVEPDDIPVCDINLKLTAEERDLSDWSDRQLLFLQTVYNAQQLRYDPLEYDLLHDSMIRLQEYVGIETDEIAPLLEADLLRHDTDHPHRLYTVSSEGRSTIGESYRKGVDYGHGVGDLDESSEHILGVEVARKHLEEAYAEDPQSEVTEVIPYYELDDQHRLDLAGVDADGEIIVTAEVERINHDVRRAVPADFDKMAACEPEAAIWVVMKQADGHKILSALNDPLEGPPRIEKTYAKTTPPQQFRIDTPGMTAVYPAEWLRDRSPDLP
;
A
#
# COMPACT_ATOMS: atom_id res chain seq x y z
N MET A 1 2.33 24.78 -21.75
CA MET A 1 1.77 25.93 -22.51
C MET A 1 2.61 26.18 -23.76
N PRO A 2 2.08 25.97 -24.99
CA PRO A 2 2.79 26.37 -26.20
C PRO A 2 3.13 27.87 -26.17
N LEU A 3 4.25 28.23 -26.78
CA LEU A 3 4.73 29.62 -26.85
C LEU A 3 4.65 30.14 -28.27
N THR A 4 4.32 31.43 -28.41
CA THR A 4 4.43 32.18 -29.68
C THR A 4 5.92 32.41 -30.03
N ASP A 5 6.21 32.95 -31.24
CA ASP A 5 7.55 33.32 -31.64
C ASP A 5 8.18 34.40 -30.72
N ASP A 6 7.34 35.22 -30.09
CA ASP A 6 7.74 36.24 -29.09
C ASP A 6 7.80 35.66 -27.66
N ARG A 7 7.70 34.31 -27.51
CA ARG A 7 7.74 33.59 -26.24
C ARG A 7 6.61 33.96 -25.25
N GLN A 8 5.47 34.38 -25.78
CA GLN A 8 4.25 34.54 -24.97
C GLN A 8 3.45 33.24 -24.97
N PRO A 9 2.92 32.78 -23.81
CA PRO A 9 2.12 31.57 -23.75
C PRO A 9 0.79 31.74 -24.49
N TYR A 10 0.38 30.72 -25.19
CA TYR A 10 -1.00 30.61 -25.71
C TYR A 10 -2.00 30.46 -24.57
N GLN A 11 -3.25 30.76 -24.82
CA GLN A 11 -4.30 30.68 -23.76
C GLN A 11 -4.62 29.23 -23.31
N ASN A 12 -4.44 28.27 -24.22
CA ASN A 12 -4.76 26.88 -23.93
C ASN A 12 -3.49 26.05 -23.79
N PRO A 13 -3.43 25.15 -22.81
CA PRO A 13 -2.33 24.19 -22.68
C PRO A 13 -2.31 23.25 -23.90
N PHE A 14 -1.15 22.69 -24.18
CA PHE A 14 -1.04 21.54 -25.06
C PHE A 14 -1.45 20.31 -24.26
N VAL A 15 -2.35 19.52 -24.85
CA VAL A 15 -2.82 18.26 -24.28
C VAL A 15 -2.42 17.14 -25.23
N LEU A 16 -1.75 16.12 -24.72
CA LEU A 16 -1.50 14.88 -25.45
C LEU A 16 -2.67 13.93 -25.21
N PRO A 17 -3.47 13.63 -26.26
CA PRO A 17 -4.60 12.73 -26.07
C PRO A 17 -4.16 11.33 -25.62
N PRO A 18 -4.93 10.63 -24.77
CA PRO A 18 -4.59 9.26 -24.35
C PRO A 18 -4.27 8.31 -25.52
N THR A 19 -4.91 8.44 -26.65
CA THR A 19 -4.66 7.65 -27.88
C THR A 19 -3.28 7.84 -28.51
N LEU A 20 -2.51 8.85 -28.09
CA LEU A 20 -1.15 9.08 -28.55
C LEU A 20 -0.10 8.82 -27.47
N GLN A 21 -0.52 8.63 -26.22
CA GLN A 21 0.38 8.32 -25.11
C GLN A 21 0.97 6.91 -25.20
N ASP A 22 0.26 5.97 -25.85
CA ASP A 22 0.75 4.63 -26.17
C ASP A 22 1.98 4.59 -27.12
N ARG A 23 2.37 5.75 -27.62
CA ARG A 23 3.60 5.96 -28.39
C ARG A 23 4.76 6.45 -27.54
N HIS A 24 4.64 6.32 -26.26
CA HIS A 24 5.62 6.67 -25.25
C HIS A 24 6.07 8.15 -25.28
N LEU A 25 6.59 8.61 -24.15
CA LEU A 25 7.14 9.94 -23.95
C LEU A 25 8.63 9.86 -23.57
N PHE A 26 9.43 10.74 -24.16
CA PHE A 26 10.83 10.94 -23.76
C PHE A 26 11.02 12.35 -23.24
N VAL A 27 11.33 12.47 -21.96
CA VAL A 27 11.59 13.75 -21.30
C VAL A 27 13.08 13.88 -21.03
N ILE A 28 13.71 14.81 -21.70
CA ILE A 28 15.17 15.04 -21.60
C ILE A 28 15.40 16.44 -21.08
N GLY A 29 16.12 16.57 -19.99
CA GLY A 29 16.44 17.89 -19.43
C GLY A 29 17.38 17.81 -18.26
N ASP A 30 18.25 18.80 -18.13
CA ASP A 30 19.24 18.90 -17.07
C ASP A 30 18.58 18.98 -15.67
N THR A 31 19.37 18.80 -14.61
CA THR A 31 18.92 18.98 -13.22
C THR A 31 18.32 20.36 -13.02
N GLY A 32 17.17 20.44 -12.37
CA GLY A 32 16.44 21.68 -12.15
C GLY A 32 15.67 22.22 -13.37
N SER A 33 15.61 21.48 -14.49
CA SER A 33 14.82 21.87 -15.67
C SER A 33 13.31 21.85 -15.47
N GLY A 34 12.82 21.21 -14.40
CA GLY A 34 11.40 21.05 -14.08
C GLY A 34 10.82 19.73 -14.57
N LYS A 35 11.62 18.66 -14.72
CA LYS A 35 11.15 17.30 -15.08
C LYS A 35 10.15 16.77 -14.05
N SER A 36 10.48 16.79 -12.76
CA SER A 36 9.61 16.29 -11.69
C SER A 36 8.24 16.97 -11.67
N VAL A 37 8.22 18.32 -11.81
CA VAL A 37 6.95 19.06 -11.93
C VAL A 37 6.16 18.63 -13.17
N LEU A 38 6.86 18.35 -14.29
CA LEU A 38 6.20 17.85 -15.50
C LEU A 38 5.63 16.45 -15.29
N THR A 39 6.36 15.54 -14.62
CA THR A 39 5.91 14.19 -14.26
C THR A 39 4.70 14.26 -13.35
N THR A 40 4.77 15.04 -12.26
CA THR A 40 3.65 15.26 -11.34
C THR A 40 2.40 15.77 -12.08
N SER A 41 2.56 16.76 -12.95
CA SER A 41 1.44 17.29 -13.74
C SER A 41 0.89 16.27 -14.75
N ALA A 42 1.74 15.41 -15.31
CA ALA A 42 1.32 14.37 -16.24
C ALA A 42 0.53 13.26 -15.50
N MET A 43 1.02 12.82 -14.35
CA MET A 43 0.35 11.81 -13.51
C MET A 43 -1.04 12.31 -13.09
N LEU A 44 -1.14 13.48 -12.45
CA LEU A 44 -2.44 14.06 -12.05
C LEU A 44 -3.41 14.22 -13.23
N SER A 45 -2.90 14.60 -14.40
CA SER A 45 -3.75 14.71 -15.59
C SER A 45 -4.21 13.36 -16.11
N ASN A 46 -3.43 12.31 -15.94
CA ASN A 46 -3.76 10.96 -16.40
C ASN A 46 -4.73 10.26 -15.46
N VAL A 47 -4.63 10.43 -14.13
CA VAL A 47 -5.64 9.96 -13.17
C VAL A 47 -7.06 10.40 -13.58
N GLU A 48 -7.21 11.61 -14.12
CA GLU A 48 -8.50 12.10 -14.63
C GLU A 48 -8.84 11.62 -16.05
N ALA A 49 -7.83 11.32 -16.87
CA ALA A 49 -7.99 11.12 -18.31
C ALA A 49 -7.97 9.65 -18.74
N THR A 50 -7.47 8.75 -17.90
CA THR A 50 -7.36 7.31 -18.16
C THR A 50 -8.03 6.52 -17.05
N ASP A 51 -8.60 5.37 -17.38
CA ASP A 51 -9.25 4.48 -16.39
C ASP A 51 -8.27 3.38 -15.90
N GLY A 52 -6.98 3.67 -15.79
CA GLY A 52 -5.96 2.67 -15.45
C GLY A 52 -4.85 3.24 -14.58
N PRO A 53 -3.93 2.39 -14.10
CA PRO A 53 -2.99 2.75 -13.06
C PRO A 53 -1.90 3.73 -13.51
N GLU A 54 -1.47 4.55 -12.56
CA GLU A 54 -0.31 5.41 -12.64
C GLU A 54 0.83 4.77 -11.81
N ILE A 55 1.87 4.29 -12.47
CA ILE A 55 2.98 3.59 -11.81
C ILE A 55 4.25 4.44 -11.90
N LEU A 56 4.75 4.91 -10.75
CA LEU A 56 5.95 5.74 -10.67
C LEU A 56 7.13 4.96 -10.10
N PHE A 57 8.27 5.01 -10.78
CA PHE A 57 9.56 4.57 -10.26
C PHE A 57 10.42 5.81 -10.02
N ASP A 58 10.57 6.19 -8.74
CA ASP A 58 11.41 7.33 -8.33
C ASP A 58 12.79 6.85 -7.89
N TYR A 59 13.79 7.01 -8.76
CA TYR A 59 15.16 6.61 -8.46
C TYR A 59 15.96 7.65 -7.66
N LYS A 60 15.42 8.87 -7.52
CA LYS A 60 16.14 9.98 -6.92
C LYS A 60 16.11 9.94 -5.39
N GLY A 61 15.00 9.46 -4.85
CA GLY A 61 14.71 9.47 -3.41
C GLY A 61 14.39 10.85 -2.85
N GLY A 62 13.29 10.96 -2.13
CA GLY A 62 12.90 12.16 -1.40
C GLY A 62 12.64 13.36 -2.30
N GLY A 63 11.97 13.18 -3.40
CA GLY A 63 11.69 14.28 -4.30
C GLY A 63 10.39 14.13 -5.05
N THR A 64 10.39 13.42 -6.18
CA THR A 64 9.24 13.39 -7.08
C THR A 64 8.05 12.63 -6.48
N ALA A 65 8.30 11.55 -5.75
CA ALA A 65 7.25 10.79 -5.08
C ALA A 65 6.50 11.65 -4.06
N GLU A 66 7.21 12.28 -3.12
CA GLU A 66 6.59 13.13 -2.09
C GLU A 66 5.95 14.40 -2.70
N GLU A 67 6.61 15.06 -3.65
CA GLU A 67 6.06 16.22 -4.38
C GLU A 67 4.74 15.85 -5.10
N TYR A 68 4.67 14.66 -5.70
CA TYR A 68 3.46 14.16 -6.34
C TYR A 68 2.36 13.88 -5.31
N LEU A 69 2.68 13.19 -4.21
CA LEU A 69 1.71 12.84 -3.17
C LEU A 69 1.08 14.07 -2.52
N GLN A 70 1.85 15.13 -2.26
CA GLN A 70 1.32 16.40 -1.75
C GLN A 70 0.32 17.04 -2.73
N ALA A 71 0.62 16.99 -4.03
CA ALA A 71 -0.26 17.52 -5.05
C ALA A 71 -1.49 16.61 -5.25
N HIS A 72 -1.33 15.28 -5.17
CA HIS A 72 -2.41 14.30 -5.25
C HIS A 72 -3.38 14.46 -4.09
N TYR A 73 -2.86 14.51 -2.87
CA TYR A 73 -3.64 14.77 -1.64
C TYR A 73 -4.48 16.04 -1.76
N THR A 74 -3.90 17.12 -2.32
CA THR A 74 -4.63 18.37 -2.52
C THR A 74 -5.71 18.26 -3.60
N ALA A 75 -5.47 17.47 -4.64
CA ALA A 75 -6.41 17.34 -5.77
C ALA A 75 -7.59 16.42 -5.45
N TYR A 76 -7.36 15.37 -4.63
CA TYR A 76 -8.33 14.30 -4.39
C TYR A 76 -8.80 14.20 -2.94
N ASP A 77 -8.28 15.06 -2.04
CA ASP A 77 -8.62 15.11 -0.61
C ASP A 77 -8.31 13.78 0.12
N GLY A 78 -7.24 13.09 -0.28
CA GLY A 78 -6.84 11.82 0.30
C GLY A 78 -5.75 11.09 -0.52
N LEU A 79 -5.35 9.91 -0.03
CA LEU A 79 -4.37 9.00 -0.65
C LEU A 79 -4.88 7.55 -0.70
N GLU A 80 -6.20 7.33 -0.62
CA GLU A 80 -6.83 6.01 -0.51
C GLU A 80 -6.66 5.13 -1.76
N ASP A 81 -6.34 5.74 -2.89
CA ASP A 81 -6.06 5.07 -4.17
C ASP A 81 -4.55 4.88 -4.42
N VAL A 82 -3.72 5.17 -3.42
CA VAL A 82 -2.26 5.14 -3.54
C VAL A 82 -1.67 3.95 -2.79
N SER A 83 -0.77 3.21 -3.46
CA SER A 83 0.16 2.27 -2.81
C SER A 83 1.57 2.84 -2.87
N TYR A 84 2.21 3.01 -1.72
CA TYR A 84 3.55 3.59 -1.62
C TYR A 84 4.54 2.60 -1.02
N PHE A 85 5.58 2.26 -1.78
CA PHE A 85 6.68 1.40 -1.36
C PHE A 85 7.96 2.22 -1.20
N ASP A 86 8.35 2.52 0.03
CA ASP A 86 9.73 2.91 0.34
C ASP A 86 10.59 1.65 0.29
N LEU A 87 11.27 1.43 -0.84
CA LEU A 87 12.05 0.23 -1.06
C LEU A 87 13.30 0.12 -0.18
N THR A 88 13.59 1.13 0.63
CA THR A 88 14.62 1.02 1.68
C THR A 88 14.11 0.30 2.92
N GLU A 89 12.81 0.29 3.14
CA GLU A 89 12.15 -0.30 4.31
C GLU A 89 11.23 -1.47 3.96
N ILE A 90 10.56 -1.41 2.80
CA ILE A 90 9.50 -2.33 2.40
C ILE A 90 9.73 -2.85 0.99
N LEU A 91 9.76 -4.17 0.82
CA LEU A 91 9.75 -4.80 -0.50
C LEU A 91 8.32 -5.19 -0.88
N PRO A 92 7.91 -5.10 -2.15
CA PRO A 92 6.63 -5.64 -2.57
C PRO A 92 6.62 -7.17 -2.43
N ALA A 93 5.53 -7.71 -1.89
CA ALA A 93 5.34 -9.15 -1.66
C ALA A 93 5.04 -9.90 -2.97
N LEU A 94 5.99 -9.85 -3.90
CA LEU A 94 5.90 -10.49 -5.22
C LEU A 94 6.26 -11.97 -5.15
N SER A 95 5.43 -12.83 -5.72
CA SER A 95 5.75 -14.26 -5.92
C SER A 95 6.45 -14.47 -7.27
N ILE A 96 7.74 -14.16 -7.33
CA ILE A 96 8.53 -14.12 -8.59
C ILE A 96 8.53 -15.47 -9.33
N PHE A 97 8.50 -16.59 -8.59
CA PHE A 97 8.53 -17.94 -9.13
C PHE A 97 7.17 -18.64 -9.09
N ASP A 98 6.09 -17.88 -9.21
CA ASP A 98 4.73 -18.40 -9.31
C ASP A 98 4.28 -18.48 -10.78
N ILE A 99 3.93 -19.69 -11.22
CA ILE A 99 3.42 -19.89 -12.58
C ILE A 99 1.89 -19.90 -12.65
N ARG A 100 1.17 -19.89 -11.49
CA ARG A 100 -0.30 -19.95 -11.45
C ARG A 100 -0.97 -18.84 -12.24
N PRO A 101 -0.60 -17.54 -12.10
CA PRO A 101 -1.20 -16.47 -12.91
C PRO A 101 -1.03 -16.69 -14.42
N LEU A 102 0.11 -17.26 -14.84
CA LEU A 102 0.36 -17.58 -16.25
C LEU A 102 -0.48 -18.78 -16.73
N LEU A 103 -0.71 -19.76 -15.87
CA LEU A 103 -1.59 -20.90 -16.20
C LEU A 103 -3.05 -20.44 -16.29
N ASP A 104 -3.49 -19.58 -15.38
CA ASP A 104 -4.84 -19.03 -15.36
C ASP A 104 -5.12 -18.13 -16.57
N SER A 105 -4.10 -17.46 -17.10
CA SER A 105 -4.19 -16.71 -18.37
C SER A 105 -4.27 -17.62 -19.61
N GLY A 106 -4.20 -18.95 -19.44
CA GLY A 106 -4.32 -19.94 -20.50
C GLY A 106 -3.00 -20.38 -21.17
N LEU A 107 -1.85 -19.99 -20.60
CA LEU A 107 -0.57 -20.51 -21.09
C LEU A 107 -0.39 -21.99 -20.73
N SER A 108 0.31 -22.72 -21.57
CA SER A 108 0.73 -24.06 -21.20
C SER A 108 1.80 -24.01 -20.10
N ARG A 109 1.85 -25.04 -19.23
CA ARG A 109 2.90 -25.16 -18.19
C ARG A 109 4.32 -25.06 -18.76
N GLU A 110 4.55 -25.61 -19.95
CA GLU A 110 5.84 -25.53 -20.64
C GLU A 110 6.21 -24.07 -20.95
N GLU A 111 5.27 -23.29 -21.44
CA GLU A 111 5.48 -21.86 -21.74
C GLU A 111 5.64 -21.05 -20.47
N ALA A 112 4.81 -21.30 -19.45
CA ALA A 112 4.87 -20.58 -18.17
C ALA A 112 6.23 -20.77 -17.48
N ARG A 113 6.67 -22.04 -17.29
CA ARG A 113 7.98 -22.33 -16.68
C ARG A 113 9.16 -21.81 -17.49
N SER A 114 9.04 -21.79 -18.83
CA SER A 114 10.10 -21.26 -19.69
C SER A 114 10.18 -19.75 -19.60
N ARG A 115 9.06 -19.06 -19.44
CA ARG A 115 8.98 -17.61 -19.28
C ARG A 115 9.60 -17.17 -17.95
N ILE A 116 9.21 -17.78 -16.84
CA ILE A 116 9.79 -17.49 -15.52
C ILE A 116 11.29 -17.76 -15.51
N ALA A 117 11.74 -18.88 -16.07
CA ALA A 117 13.17 -19.18 -16.14
C ALA A 117 13.95 -18.14 -16.99
N GLY A 118 13.37 -17.65 -18.08
CA GLY A 118 13.95 -16.60 -18.90
C GLY A 118 14.08 -15.27 -18.14
N HIS A 119 13.04 -14.84 -17.44
CA HIS A 119 13.07 -13.63 -16.61
C HIS A 119 14.09 -13.71 -15.47
N TYR A 120 14.17 -14.86 -14.81
CA TYR A 120 15.18 -15.06 -13.78
C TYR A 120 16.62 -14.97 -14.34
N GLU A 121 16.85 -15.47 -15.54
CA GLU A 121 18.15 -15.32 -16.21
C GLU A 121 18.47 -13.85 -16.54
N GLU A 122 17.50 -13.08 -16.98
CA GLU A 122 17.66 -11.64 -17.23
C GLU A 122 18.01 -10.88 -15.93
N ILE A 123 17.37 -11.22 -14.81
CA ILE A 123 17.68 -10.64 -13.51
C ILE A 123 19.11 -10.98 -13.07
N LEU A 124 19.51 -12.25 -13.16
CA LEU A 124 20.89 -12.67 -12.85
C LEU A 124 21.92 -12.03 -13.77
N ALA A 125 21.61 -11.92 -15.06
CA ALA A 125 22.48 -11.24 -16.02
C ALA A 125 22.61 -9.73 -15.68
N GLY A 126 21.51 -9.10 -15.26
CA GLY A 126 21.51 -7.71 -14.81
C GLY A 126 22.34 -7.48 -13.54
N LEU A 127 22.31 -8.42 -12.60
CA LEU A 127 23.09 -8.36 -11.35
C LEU A 127 24.59 -8.59 -11.57
N MET A 128 24.94 -9.52 -12.44
CA MET A 128 26.32 -9.96 -12.65
C MET A 128 27.04 -9.25 -13.80
N GLY A 129 26.27 -8.66 -14.71
CA GLY A 129 26.71 -8.25 -16.05
C GLY A 129 26.51 -9.38 -17.08
N GLU A 130 25.95 -9.04 -18.23
CA GLU A 130 25.54 -9.98 -19.28
C GLU A 130 26.70 -10.85 -19.78
N GLU A 131 27.86 -10.24 -20.04
CA GLU A 131 29.05 -10.95 -20.51
C GLU A 131 29.50 -12.02 -19.50
N GLN A 132 29.50 -11.71 -18.21
CA GLN A 132 29.92 -12.64 -17.17
C GLN A 132 28.87 -13.75 -16.95
N TYR A 133 27.59 -13.43 -17.05
CA TYR A 133 26.52 -14.40 -16.88
C TYR A 133 26.47 -15.38 -18.05
N TYR A 134 26.33 -14.89 -19.29
CA TYR A 134 26.18 -15.72 -20.48
C TYR A 134 27.48 -16.37 -20.93
N GLY A 135 28.64 -15.85 -20.53
CA GLY A 135 29.95 -16.47 -20.79
C GLY A 135 30.07 -17.87 -20.18
N ALA A 136 29.31 -18.23 -19.17
CA ALA A 136 29.29 -19.55 -18.52
C ALA A 136 28.11 -20.42 -18.95
N THR A 137 27.93 -20.63 -20.23
CA THR A 137 26.78 -21.28 -20.88
C THR A 137 26.29 -22.57 -20.19
N GLU A 138 27.20 -23.43 -19.70
CA GLU A 138 26.82 -24.71 -19.10
C GLU A 138 26.25 -24.51 -17.67
N SER A 139 26.74 -23.54 -16.90
CA SER A 139 26.22 -23.20 -15.58
C SER A 139 24.84 -22.55 -15.69
N THR A 140 24.63 -21.66 -16.65
CA THR A 140 23.33 -21.03 -16.90
C THR A 140 22.28 -22.05 -17.34
N LYS A 141 22.65 -23.02 -18.19
CA LYS A 141 21.75 -24.13 -18.52
C LYS A 141 21.41 -24.99 -17.30
N ALA A 142 22.34 -25.18 -16.37
CA ALA A 142 22.09 -25.94 -15.16
C ALA A 142 21.04 -25.20 -14.30
N ILE A 143 21.17 -23.89 -14.09
CA ILE A 143 20.20 -23.08 -13.39
C ILE A 143 18.80 -23.21 -14.03
N ARG A 144 18.71 -22.94 -15.34
CA ARG A 144 17.45 -23.03 -16.09
C ARG A 144 16.77 -24.39 -15.96
N ASN A 145 17.52 -25.47 -16.12
CA ASN A 145 16.95 -26.81 -16.10
C ASN A 145 16.56 -27.25 -14.68
N HIS A 146 17.29 -26.84 -13.64
CA HIS A 146 16.87 -27.08 -12.25
C HIS A 146 15.58 -26.33 -11.94
N LEU A 147 15.49 -25.04 -12.27
CA LEU A 147 14.27 -24.25 -12.06
C LEU A 147 13.07 -24.87 -12.81
N ARG A 148 13.24 -25.26 -14.08
CA ARG A 148 12.18 -25.93 -14.84
C ARG A 148 11.73 -27.27 -14.24
N ALA A 149 12.65 -28.02 -13.63
CA ALA A 149 12.33 -29.29 -12.99
C ALA A 149 11.52 -29.11 -11.68
N LEU A 150 11.66 -27.98 -10.97
CA LEU A 150 10.85 -27.68 -9.79
C LEU A 150 9.37 -27.49 -10.14
N TYR A 151 9.02 -27.13 -11.37
CA TYR A 151 7.65 -27.03 -11.86
C TYR A 151 7.15 -28.30 -12.56
N ASP A 152 7.74 -29.46 -12.26
CA ASP A 152 7.28 -30.72 -12.83
C ASP A 152 5.84 -31.04 -12.42
N PRO A 153 4.94 -31.41 -13.36
CA PRO A 153 3.51 -31.62 -13.05
C PRO A 153 3.24 -32.78 -12.09
N ILE A 154 4.21 -33.69 -11.90
CA ILE A 154 4.06 -34.88 -11.03
C ILE A 154 4.86 -34.71 -9.74
N HIS A 155 6.04 -34.09 -9.81
CA HIS A 155 7.03 -34.07 -8.74
C HIS A 155 7.30 -32.67 -8.18
N GLY A 156 6.81 -31.61 -8.84
CA GLY A 156 7.02 -30.23 -8.51
C GLY A 156 5.75 -29.54 -8.01
N THR A 157 5.83 -28.20 -7.91
CA THR A 157 4.73 -27.31 -7.50
C THR A 157 4.57 -26.19 -8.50
N ASP A 158 3.47 -25.44 -8.44
CA ASP A 158 3.20 -24.30 -9.34
C ASP A 158 3.81 -22.99 -8.83
N ALA A 159 4.24 -22.97 -7.57
CA ALA A 159 4.96 -21.87 -6.97
C ALA A 159 6.14 -22.43 -6.17
N VAL A 160 7.32 -21.85 -6.34
CA VAL A 160 8.57 -22.24 -5.67
C VAL A 160 9.29 -21.00 -5.16
N SER A 161 10.19 -21.18 -4.20
CA SER A 161 11.07 -20.11 -3.73
C SER A 161 12.45 -20.19 -4.37
N HIS A 162 13.18 -19.10 -4.32
CA HIS A 162 14.60 -19.08 -4.70
C HIS A 162 15.43 -20.07 -3.85
N LYS A 163 15.09 -20.19 -2.60
CA LYS A 163 15.71 -21.14 -1.68
C LYS A 163 15.53 -22.59 -2.13
N ASP A 164 14.41 -22.94 -2.78
CA ASP A 164 14.17 -24.27 -3.34
C ASP A 164 15.09 -24.53 -4.52
N LEU A 165 15.27 -23.54 -5.40
CA LEU A 165 16.23 -23.63 -6.50
C LEU A 165 17.69 -23.78 -5.98
N TYR A 166 18.08 -22.95 -5.03
CA TYR A 166 19.41 -23.00 -4.43
C TYR A 166 19.69 -24.35 -3.78
N ARG A 167 18.73 -24.88 -3.02
CA ARG A 167 18.82 -26.20 -2.40
C ARG A 167 18.86 -27.34 -3.43
N ALA A 168 18.11 -27.22 -4.52
CA ALA A 168 18.11 -28.24 -5.58
C ALA A 168 19.48 -28.29 -6.27
N LEU A 169 20.09 -27.16 -6.57
CA LEU A 169 21.44 -27.05 -7.11
C LEU A 169 22.51 -27.61 -6.16
N GLN A 170 22.44 -27.21 -4.87
CA GLN A 170 23.37 -27.70 -3.84
C GLN A 170 23.26 -29.22 -3.66
N ARG A 171 22.04 -29.78 -3.60
CA ARG A 171 21.83 -31.20 -3.48
C ARG A 171 22.35 -31.97 -4.71
N THR A 172 22.21 -31.38 -5.90
CA THR A 172 22.77 -31.98 -7.09
C THR A 172 24.30 -31.97 -7.07
N LEU A 173 24.91 -30.90 -6.58
CA LEU A 173 26.35 -30.75 -6.45
C LEU A 173 26.95 -31.71 -5.41
N SER A 174 26.36 -31.79 -4.21
CA SER A 174 26.85 -32.57 -3.07
C SER A 174 26.54 -34.04 -3.20
N ASP A 175 25.28 -34.38 -3.46
CA ASP A 175 24.76 -35.74 -3.38
C ASP A 175 24.55 -36.38 -4.74
N ARG A 176 24.82 -35.65 -5.83
CA ARG A 176 24.57 -36.07 -7.22
C ARG A 176 23.11 -36.46 -7.46
N THR A 177 22.20 -35.78 -6.78
CA THR A 177 20.75 -36.04 -6.82
C THR A 177 20.02 -34.82 -7.39
N PRO A 178 19.76 -34.79 -8.71
CA PRO A 178 18.98 -33.70 -9.32
C PRO A 178 17.50 -33.78 -8.90
N PRO A 179 16.73 -32.69 -9.06
CA PRO A 179 15.30 -32.71 -8.83
C PRO A 179 14.61 -33.76 -9.72
N PRO A 180 13.65 -34.51 -9.17
CA PRO A 180 12.90 -35.50 -9.95
C PRO A 180 12.06 -34.77 -11.01
N THR A 181 11.93 -35.40 -12.17
CA THR A 181 11.16 -34.85 -13.29
C THR A 181 10.54 -35.96 -14.15
N SER A 182 9.32 -35.68 -14.62
CA SER A 182 8.61 -36.52 -15.61
C SER A 182 8.95 -36.13 -17.09
N ASP A 183 9.67 -35.01 -17.28
CA ASP A 183 10.09 -34.54 -18.60
C ASP A 183 11.30 -35.33 -19.08
N GLU A 184 11.12 -36.06 -20.19
CA GLU A 184 12.18 -36.93 -20.78
C GLU A 184 13.43 -36.10 -21.14
N ARG A 185 13.27 -34.86 -21.64
CA ARG A 185 14.41 -34.00 -22.03
C ARG A 185 15.23 -33.57 -20.82
N LEU A 186 14.55 -33.22 -19.70
CA LEU A 186 15.25 -32.89 -18.47
C LEU A 186 15.91 -34.13 -17.84
N THR A 187 15.27 -35.30 -17.93
CA THR A 187 15.83 -36.57 -17.48
C THR A 187 17.12 -36.89 -18.25
N GLU A 188 17.11 -36.78 -19.59
CA GLU A 188 18.30 -36.95 -20.43
C GLU A 188 19.41 -35.93 -20.13
N TYR A 189 19.01 -34.65 -19.91
CA TYR A 189 19.96 -33.61 -19.52
C TYR A 189 20.67 -33.94 -18.19
N PHE A 190 19.91 -34.29 -17.16
CA PHE A 190 20.48 -34.63 -15.86
C PHE A 190 21.32 -35.90 -15.89
N ALA A 191 20.90 -36.92 -16.65
CA ALA A 191 21.73 -38.14 -16.87
C ALA A 191 23.07 -37.76 -17.52
N GLY A 192 23.05 -36.97 -18.58
CA GLY A 192 24.27 -36.47 -19.23
C GLY A 192 25.14 -35.59 -18.34
N LEU A 193 24.55 -34.80 -17.45
CA LEU A 193 25.28 -33.99 -16.49
C LEU A 193 26.00 -34.86 -15.45
N LEU A 194 25.32 -35.91 -14.95
CA LEU A 194 25.86 -36.84 -13.97
C LEU A 194 26.95 -37.77 -14.54
N GLU A 195 26.97 -38.02 -15.86
CA GLU A 195 27.98 -38.81 -16.56
C GLU A 195 29.28 -38.04 -16.81
N ARG A 196 29.30 -36.71 -16.64
CA ARG A 196 30.51 -35.89 -16.84
C ARG A 196 31.60 -36.24 -15.82
N ASP A 197 32.85 -36.01 -16.24
CA ASP A 197 34.00 -36.09 -15.35
C ASP A 197 33.76 -35.21 -14.10
N ARG A 198 34.23 -35.66 -12.95
CA ARG A 198 33.98 -35.02 -11.67
C ARG A 198 34.38 -33.56 -11.64
N ASP A 199 35.51 -33.22 -12.24
CA ASP A 199 36.01 -31.83 -12.27
C ASP A 199 35.13 -30.92 -13.13
N VAL A 200 34.68 -31.42 -14.29
CA VAL A 200 33.76 -30.69 -15.19
C VAL A 200 32.37 -30.54 -14.51
N PHE A 201 31.90 -31.62 -13.88
CA PHE A 201 30.63 -31.57 -13.12
C PHE A 201 30.67 -30.52 -12.00
N ASN A 202 31.75 -30.55 -11.16
CA ASN A 202 31.93 -29.60 -10.08
C ASN A 202 32.08 -28.16 -10.61
N MET A 203 32.78 -27.97 -11.71
CA MET A 203 32.92 -26.63 -12.31
C MET A 203 31.58 -26.08 -12.81
N VAL A 204 30.76 -26.88 -13.47
CA VAL A 204 29.44 -26.46 -14.00
C VAL A 204 28.47 -26.16 -12.86
N LEU A 205 28.31 -27.07 -11.92
CA LEU A 205 27.37 -26.89 -10.81
C LEU A 205 27.87 -25.91 -9.75
N GLY A 206 29.15 -25.90 -9.45
CA GLY A 206 29.75 -24.88 -8.59
C GLY A 206 29.56 -23.47 -9.16
N GLY A 207 29.75 -23.33 -10.49
CA GLY A 207 29.45 -22.09 -11.19
C GLY A 207 27.95 -21.72 -11.19
N ALA A 208 27.04 -22.68 -11.20
CA ALA A 208 25.59 -22.46 -11.09
C ALA A 208 25.20 -22.04 -9.67
N VAL A 209 25.70 -22.77 -8.66
CA VAL A 209 25.45 -22.43 -7.23
C VAL A 209 25.96 -21.03 -6.92
N ALA A 210 27.20 -20.69 -7.31
CA ALA A 210 27.77 -19.37 -7.03
C ALA A 210 26.97 -18.21 -7.65
N ARG A 211 26.28 -18.41 -8.78
CA ARG A 211 25.42 -17.41 -9.39
C ARG A 211 24.10 -17.21 -8.65
N VAL A 212 23.51 -18.31 -8.23
CA VAL A 212 22.26 -18.27 -7.47
C VAL A 212 22.50 -17.77 -6.04
N GLU A 213 23.66 -18.06 -5.47
CA GLU A 213 24.07 -17.62 -4.13
C GLU A 213 24.13 -16.09 -3.97
N ILE A 214 24.34 -15.34 -5.06
CA ILE A 214 24.35 -13.87 -5.04
C ILE A 214 23.03 -13.29 -4.50
N ILE A 215 21.89 -13.90 -4.84
CA ILE A 215 20.58 -13.51 -4.33
C ILE A 215 20.35 -14.15 -2.96
N ALA A 216 20.67 -15.44 -2.80
CA ALA A 216 20.40 -16.17 -1.56
C ALA A 216 21.15 -15.63 -0.32
N THR A 217 22.23 -14.89 -0.50
CA THR A 217 23.05 -14.30 0.55
C THR A 217 22.90 -12.78 0.67
N ASP A 218 22.05 -12.17 -0.12
CA ASP A 218 21.78 -10.75 -0.07
C ASP A 218 20.53 -10.51 0.82
N ASP A 219 20.72 -9.85 1.94
CA ASP A 219 19.68 -9.64 2.97
C ASP A 219 18.45 -8.87 2.45
N ARG A 220 18.60 -8.15 1.33
CA ARG A 220 17.52 -7.37 0.71
C ARG A 220 16.81 -8.14 -0.41
N LEU A 221 17.55 -8.91 -1.19
CA LEU A 221 16.97 -9.66 -2.32
C LEU A 221 16.39 -11.03 -1.87
N ALA A 222 17.02 -11.70 -0.90
CA ALA A 222 16.56 -13.01 -0.45
C ALA A 222 15.10 -13.03 0.01
N PRO A 223 14.61 -12.10 0.86
CA PRO A 223 13.20 -12.10 1.27
C PRO A 223 12.24 -12.00 0.07
N LEU A 224 12.54 -11.15 -0.90
CA LEU A 224 11.73 -10.97 -2.10
C LEU A 224 11.69 -12.23 -2.97
N PHE A 225 12.83 -12.86 -3.18
CA PHE A 225 12.93 -14.04 -4.05
C PHE A 225 12.50 -15.34 -3.36
N ASP A 226 12.47 -15.36 -2.03
CA ASP A 226 11.97 -16.49 -1.24
C ASP A 226 10.46 -16.40 -0.95
N HIS A 227 9.84 -15.24 -1.22
CA HIS A 227 8.40 -15.07 -1.00
C HIS A 227 7.59 -15.95 -1.96
N VAL A 228 6.64 -16.69 -1.38
CA VAL A 228 5.68 -17.53 -2.11
C VAL A 228 4.29 -17.28 -1.52
N TYR A 229 3.45 -16.65 -2.28
CA TYR A 229 2.06 -16.45 -1.89
C TYR A 229 1.30 -17.78 -1.84
N THR A 230 0.67 -18.05 -0.73
CA THR A 230 -0.24 -19.18 -0.57
C THR A 230 -1.64 -18.62 -0.38
N PRO A 231 -2.51 -18.70 -1.41
CA PRO A 231 -3.88 -18.25 -1.25
C PRO A 231 -4.56 -19.06 -0.13
N PRO A 232 -5.44 -18.42 0.66
CA PRO A 232 -6.20 -19.13 1.67
C PRO A 232 -6.96 -20.29 1.03
N GLU A 233 -6.95 -21.47 1.68
CA GLU A 233 -7.73 -22.62 1.22
C GLU A 233 -9.21 -22.23 1.26
N SER A 234 -9.87 -22.18 0.11
CA SER A 234 -11.32 -22.05 0.04
C SER A 234 -11.91 -23.36 0.59
N ASP A 235 -12.34 -23.34 1.85
CA ASP A 235 -13.07 -24.44 2.46
C ASP A 235 -14.43 -24.63 1.75
N GLU A 236 -14.44 -25.35 0.63
CA GLU A 236 -15.67 -25.78 -0.04
C GLU A 236 -16.48 -26.82 0.80
N SER A 237 -16.08 -27.15 2.02
CA SER A 237 -16.62 -28.28 2.76
C SER A 237 -17.33 -28.00 4.09
N ASN A 238 -17.53 -26.74 4.50
CA ASN A 238 -18.31 -26.44 5.69
C ASN A 238 -19.42 -25.43 5.46
N GLU A 239 -20.57 -25.89 4.98
CA GLU A 239 -21.85 -25.17 4.98
C GLU A 239 -22.48 -25.05 6.38
N SER A 240 -21.72 -24.90 7.44
CA SER A 240 -22.34 -24.87 8.78
C SER A 240 -21.55 -24.22 9.90
N ASP A 241 -20.76 -23.17 9.63
CA ASP A 241 -20.36 -22.28 10.73
C ASP A 241 -20.10 -20.89 10.16
N GLU A 242 -21.01 -19.93 10.47
CA GLU A 242 -20.92 -18.51 10.22
C GLU A 242 -19.81 -17.92 11.13
N HIS A 243 -18.56 -18.16 10.78
CA HIS A 243 -17.46 -17.37 11.29
C HIS A 243 -16.88 -16.60 10.11
N GLU A 244 -17.04 -15.28 10.15
CA GLU A 244 -16.33 -14.33 9.30
C GLU A 244 -14.84 -14.64 9.42
N THR A 245 -14.29 -15.30 8.40
CA THR A 245 -12.84 -15.43 8.27
C THR A 245 -12.36 -14.05 7.82
N ILE A 246 -11.73 -13.32 8.73
CA ILE A 246 -10.89 -12.17 8.41
C ILE A 246 -9.88 -12.65 7.36
N ASP A 247 -9.63 -11.80 6.40
CA ASP A 247 -8.63 -12.03 5.36
C ASP A 247 -7.22 -12.04 6.01
N ASP A 248 -6.88 -13.18 6.60
CA ASP A 248 -5.57 -13.48 7.19
C ASP A 248 -4.60 -13.93 6.10
N SER A 249 -4.85 -13.46 4.86
CA SER A 249 -3.98 -13.72 3.73
C SER A 249 -2.64 -13.05 3.97
N PRO A 250 -1.53 -13.77 3.79
CA PRO A 250 -0.21 -13.15 3.87
C PRO A 250 -0.10 -12.00 2.88
N PRO A 251 0.70 -10.96 3.17
CA PRO A 251 0.88 -9.84 2.27
C PRO A 251 1.17 -10.32 0.84
N HIS A 252 0.49 -9.73 -0.12
CA HIS A 252 0.64 -10.10 -1.53
C HIS A 252 0.56 -8.88 -2.44
N PHE A 253 1.49 -8.78 -3.36
CA PHE A 253 1.46 -7.79 -4.42
C PHE A 253 1.56 -8.49 -5.78
N ASP A 254 0.58 -8.26 -6.66
CA ASP A 254 0.62 -8.73 -8.04
C ASP A 254 0.20 -7.60 -8.99
N PHE A 255 1.01 -7.36 -10.00
CA PHE A 255 0.64 -6.41 -11.05
C PHE A 255 -0.63 -6.81 -11.81
N THR A 256 -1.04 -8.07 -11.79
CA THR A 256 -2.32 -8.49 -12.41
C THR A 256 -3.53 -7.84 -11.74
N ASP A 257 -3.45 -7.55 -10.45
CA ASP A 257 -4.51 -6.89 -9.69
C ASP A 257 -4.50 -5.38 -9.92
N VAL A 258 -3.31 -4.82 -10.19
CA VAL A 258 -3.10 -3.38 -10.37
C VAL A 258 -3.46 -2.89 -11.78
N ILE A 259 -3.10 -3.66 -12.83
CA ILE A 259 -3.13 -3.16 -14.23
C ILE A 259 -4.52 -2.86 -14.79
N ASP A 260 -5.57 -3.32 -14.15
CA ASP A 260 -6.96 -3.08 -14.56
C ASP A 260 -7.70 -2.10 -13.62
N ASP A 261 -7.05 -1.65 -12.54
CA ASP A 261 -7.61 -0.72 -11.56
C ASP A 261 -7.12 0.72 -11.76
N ASP A 262 -7.94 1.68 -11.37
CA ASP A 262 -7.63 3.11 -11.36
C ASP A 262 -6.95 3.45 -10.02
N THR A 263 -5.65 3.20 -9.94
CA THR A 263 -4.84 3.31 -8.72
C THR A 263 -3.49 3.93 -9.02
N VAL A 264 -2.82 4.44 -8.00
CA VAL A 264 -1.47 4.97 -8.08
C VAL A 264 -0.52 4.06 -7.31
N VAL A 265 0.54 3.60 -7.96
CA VAL A 265 1.57 2.78 -7.32
C VAL A 265 2.92 3.47 -7.43
N ILE A 266 3.55 3.72 -6.30
CA ILE A 266 4.84 4.42 -6.23
C ILE A 266 5.90 3.48 -5.65
N PHE A 267 6.99 3.31 -6.38
CA PHE A 267 8.19 2.66 -5.90
C PHE A 267 9.29 3.70 -5.71
N ASP A 268 9.60 4.01 -4.46
CA ASP A 268 10.68 4.93 -4.10
C ASP A 268 11.97 4.14 -3.86
N PHE A 269 12.96 4.37 -4.72
CA PHE A 269 14.29 3.75 -4.67
C PHE A 269 15.32 4.62 -3.94
N GLY A 270 14.87 5.66 -3.26
CA GLY A 270 15.76 6.61 -2.58
C GLY A 270 16.71 5.96 -1.61
N GLY A 271 17.98 6.38 -1.62
CA GLY A 271 18.98 5.88 -0.67
C GLY A 271 19.48 4.44 -0.90
N MET A 272 18.94 3.70 -1.89
CA MET A 272 19.38 2.35 -2.20
C MET A 272 20.71 2.32 -2.96
N GLU A 273 21.47 1.24 -2.76
CA GLU A 273 22.67 0.93 -3.55
C GLU A 273 22.29 0.66 -5.02
N GLU A 274 23.05 1.21 -5.99
CA GLU A 274 22.76 1.14 -7.43
C GLU A 274 22.58 -0.31 -7.94
N ARG A 275 23.32 -1.26 -7.41
CA ARG A 275 23.22 -2.69 -7.80
C ARG A 275 21.86 -3.26 -7.40
N ILE A 276 21.39 -2.98 -6.18
CA ILE A 276 20.11 -3.46 -5.65
C ILE A 276 18.96 -2.75 -6.38
N LYS A 277 19.07 -1.43 -6.54
CA LYS A 277 18.15 -0.60 -7.31
C LYS A 277 17.88 -1.18 -8.70
N ARG A 278 18.96 -1.52 -9.43
CA ARG A 278 18.89 -2.14 -10.76
C ARG A 278 18.19 -3.50 -10.71
N ALA A 279 18.53 -4.36 -9.74
CA ALA A 279 17.91 -5.67 -9.58
C ALA A 279 16.40 -5.59 -9.32
N LEU A 280 16.00 -4.76 -8.34
CA LEU A 280 14.59 -4.55 -8.01
C LEU A 280 13.81 -3.99 -9.19
N THR A 281 14.38 -3.04 -9.91
CA THR A 281 13.71 -2.51 -11.11
C THR A 281 13.50 -3.60 -12.17
N LEU A 282 14.49 -4.44 -12.42
CA LEU A 282 14.34 -5.55 -13.38
C LEU A 282 13.25 -6.53 -12.91
N VAL A 283 13.19 -6.82 -11.62
CA VAL A 283 12.13 -7.67 -11.04
C VAL A 283 10.76 -7.03 -11.25
N LEU A 284 10.58 -5.78 -10.87
CA LEU A 284 9.31 -5.07 -10.97
C LEU A 284 8.84 -4.93 -12.43
N LEU A 285 9.71 -4.46 -13.33
CA LEU A 285 9.38 -4.31 -14.74
C LEU A 285 9.10 -5.66 -15.43
N SER A 286 9.84 -6.73 -15.03
CA SER A 286 9.61 -8.08 -15.55
C SER A 286 8.24 -8.62 -15.12
N ASN A 287 7.83 -8.42 -13.86
CA ASN A 287 6.52 -8.84 -13.38
C ASN A 287 5.40 -8.01 -14.02
N LEU A 288 5.56 -6.68 -14.15
CA LEU A 288 4.63 -5.85 -14.90
C LEU A 288 4.47 -6.33 -16.34
N TRP A 289 5.55 -6.68 -17.00
CA TRP A 289 5.51 -7.21 -18.37
C TRP A 289 4.79 -8.55 -18.47
N ILE A 290 4.96 -9.44 -17.48
CA ILE A 290 4.23 -10.70 -17.36
C ILE A 290 2.73 -10.43 -17.23
N ALA A 291 2.34 -9.54 -16.34
CA ALA A 291 0.93 -9.16 -16.11
C ALA A 291 0.29 -8.59 -17.38
N LEU A 292 0.94 -7.66 -18.06
CA LEU A 292 0.47 -7.08 -19.33
C LEU A 292 0.25 -8.16 -20.41
N LYS A 293 1.17 -9.11 -20.53
CA LYS A 293 1.03 -10.22 -21.47
C LYS A 293 -0.10 -11.17 -21.07
N ALA A 294 -0.24 -11.51 -19.80
CA ALA A 294 -1.31 -12.37 -19.30
C ALA A 294 -2.68 -11.73 -19.55
N ARG A 295 -2.83 -10.43 -19.27
CA ARG A 295 -4.03 -9.65 -19.58
C ARG A 295 -4.40 -9.70 -21.07
N SER A 296 -3.42 -9.50 -21.95
CA SER A 296 -3.64 -9.54 -23.40
C SER A 296 -4.07 -10.93 -23.88
N GLU A 297 -3.54 -12.01 -23.31
CA GLU A 297 -3.92 -13.38 -23.63
C GLU A 297 -5.37 -13.66 -23.21
N ALA A 298 -5.75 -13.28 -21.98
CA ALA A 298 -7.11 -13.43 -21.45
C ALA A 298 -8.15 -12.63 -22.26
N GLN A 299 -7.76 -11.46 -22.77
CA GLN A 299 -8.67 -10.57 -23.51
C GLN A 299 -8.80 -10.88 -25.01
N LYS A 300 -8.12 -11.88 -25.57
CA LYS A 300 -8.26 -12.26 -27.00
C LYS A 300 -9.71 -12.51 -27.45
N THR A 301 -10.60 -12.77 -26.51
CA THR A 301 -12.05 -12.99 -26.76
C THR A 301 -12.90 -11.76 -26.48
N SER A 302 -12.37 -10.73 -25.84
CA SER A 302 -13.06 -9.48 -25.53
C SER A 302 -12.80 -8.44 -26.61
N HIS A 303 -13.83 -7.64 -26.94
CA HIS A 303 -13.70 -6.51 -27.87
C HIS A 303 -13.48 -5.17 -27.15
N GLN A 304 -13.35 -5.17 -25.82
CA GLN A 304 -13.03 -3.99 -25.04
C GLN A 304 -11.52 -3.74 -25.05
N GLN A 305 -11.14 -2.47 -25.21
CA GLN A 305 -9.75 -2.08 -24.98
C GLN A 305 -9.49 -2.07 -23.47
N PRO A 306 -8.38 -2.67 -23.01
CA PRO A 306 -8.02 -2.64 -21.61
C PRO A 306 -7.70 -1.22 -21.13
N PRO A 307 -7.83 -0.96 -19.80
CA PRO A 307 -7.30 0.25 -19.20
C PRO A 307 -5.84 0.49 -19.58
N ARG A 308 -5.46 1.76 -19.69
CA ARG A 308 -4.09 2.11 -20.02
C ARG A 308 -3.22 2.10 -18.77
N VAL A 309 -2.13 1.39 -18.80
CA VAL A 309 -1.11 1.44 -17.77
C VAL A 309 -0.13 2.57 -18.09
N ASN A 310 -0.03 3.55 -17.22
CA ASN A 310 0.91 4.65 -17.33
C ASN A 310 2.12 4.39 -16.42
N LEU A 311 3.29 4.21 -17.03
CA LEU A 311 4.55 3.93 -16.33
C LEU A 311 5.49 5.12 -16.45
N TYR A 312 5.96 5.63 -15.33
CA TYR A 312 6.90 6.75 -15.23
C TYR A 312 8.22 6.27 -14.65
N LEU A 313 9.28 6.39 -15.44
CA LEU A 313 10.64 6.08 -15.02
C LEU A 313 11.44 7.40 -14.95
N GLU A 314 11.63 7.94 -13.75
CA GLU A 314 12.42 9.16 -13.53
C GLU A 314 13.88 8.81 -13.24
N GLU A 315 14.81 9.49 -13.94
CA GLU A 315 16.26 9.28 -13.81
C GLU A 315 16.73 7.83 -14.06
N ALA A 316 16.10 7.16 -15.01
CA ALA A 316 16.31 5.75 -15.33
C ALA A 316 17.67 5.42 -16.00
N LYS A 317 18.75 6.20 -15.73
CA LYS A 317 20.05 6.10 -16.43
C LYS A 317 20.65 4.66 -16.45
N ASP A 318 20.52 3.93 -15.36
CA ASP A 318 21.17 2.62 -15.20
C ASP A 318 20.32 1.45 -15.70
N ILE A 319 19.05 1.73 -15.98
CA ILE A 319 18.03 0.72 -16.34
C ILE A 319 17.57 0.90 -17.78
N ALA A 320 17.56 2.13 -18.26
CA ALA A 320 17.14 2.46 -19.59
C ALA A 320 17.93 1.71 -20.70
N ALA A 321 19.14 1.27 -20.39
CA ALA A 321 19.99 0.47 -21.27
C ALA A 321 19.79 -1.05 -21.10
N THR A 322 18.62 -1.53 -20.71
CA THR A 322 18.34 -2.96 -20.56
C THR A 322 17.46 -3.48 -21.70
N GLN A 323 17.65 -4.75 -22.07
CA GLN A 323 16.84 -5.41 -23.10
C GLN A 323 15.34 -5.44 -22.74
N LEU A 324 15.00 -5.39 -21.46
CA LEU A 324 13.62 -5.33 -21.00
C LEU A 324 12.95 -3.98 -21.33
N VAL A 325 13.67 -2.85 -21.12
CA VAL A 325 13.17 -1.52 -21.50
C VAL A 325 12.99 -1.42 -23.02
N ASP A 326 13.91 -1.96 -23.82
CA ASP A 326 13.74 -2.04 -25.27
C ASP A 326 12.48 -2.83 -25.66
N THR A 327 12.21 -3.92 -24.94
CA THR A 327 11.00 -4.72 -25.15
C THR A 327 9.74 -3.93 -24.77
N LEU A 328 9.76 -3.19 -23.67
CA LEU A 328 8.64 -2.35 -23.24
C LEU A 328 8.37 -1.22 -24.26
N LEU A 329 9.42 -0.59 -24.77
CA LEU A 329 9.31 0.47 -25.78
C LEU A 329 8.78 -0.06 -27.12
N SER A 330 9.31 -1.19 -27.61
CA SER A 330 8.95 -1.72 -28.92
C SER A 330 7.61 -2.46 -28.95
N GLN A 331 7.19 -3.10 -27.85
CA GLN A 331 6.01 -3.96 -27.78
C GLN A 331 4.91 -3.43 -26.85
N GLY A 332 5.24 -2.62 -25.84
CA GLY A 332 4.34 -2.17 -24.78
C GLY A 332 3.05 -1.54 -25.29
N ARG A 333 3.13 -0.81 -26.39
CA ARG A 333 1.96 -0.24 -27.07
C ARG A 333 0.86 -1.26 -27.35
N SER A 334 1.22 -2.46 -27.81
CA SER A 334 0.25 -3.50 -28.16
C SER A 334 -0.46 -4.09 -26.95
N PHE A 335 0.05 -3.81 -25.75
CA PHE A 335 -0.46 -4.26 -24.46
C PHE A 335 -1.10 -3.12 -23.64
N GLY A 336 -1.25 -1.94 -24.22
CA GLY A 336 -1.86 -0.78 -23.57
C GLY A 336 -0.94 -0.06 -22.59
N LEU A 337 0.38 -0.21 -22.73
CA LEU A 337 1.39 0.49 -21.91
C LEU A 337 1.72 1.85 -22.51
N SER A 338 1.70 2.89 -21.68
CA SER A 338 2.27 4.22 -21.93
C SER A 338 3.50 4.37 -21.04
N LEU A 339 4.68 4.53 -21.64
CA LEU A 339 5.93 4.73 -20.91
C LEU A 339 6.39 6.17 -21.04
N MET A 340 6.61 6.84 -19.90
CA MET A 340 7.32 8.12 -19.82
C MET A 340 8.72 7.92 -19.26
N LEU A 341 9.72 8.14 -20.09
CA LEU A 341 11.11 7.96 -19.73
C LEU A 341 11.77 9.32 -19.49
N GLY A 342 12.25 9.56 -18.27
CA GLY A 342 12.93 10.76 -17.84
C GLY A 342 14.44 10.58 -17.74
N VAL A 343 15.23 11.38 -18.45
CA VAL A 343 16.70 11.38 -18.38
C VAL A 343 17.27 12.80 -18.32
N GLN A 344 18.50 12.94 -17.85
CA GLN A 344 19.16 14.25 -17.81
C GLN A 344 19.78 14.63 -19.14
N PHE A 345 20.39 13.67 -19.81
CA PHE A 345 20.97 13.84 -21.14
C PHE A 345 20.90 12.50 -21.91
N PRO A 346 20.87 12.55 -23.24
CA PRO A 346 20.63 11.37 -24.08
C PRO A 346 21.64 10.24 -23.88
N GLY A 347 22.93 10.58 -23.72
CA GLY A 347 24.00 9.58 -23.52
C GLY A 347 23.88 8.73 -22.24
N GLN A 348 22.89 9.02 -21.37
CA GLN A 348 22.54 8.12 -20.25
C GLN A 348 21.90 6.80 -20.73
N LEU A 349 21.41 6.76 -21.96
CA LEU A 349 20.86 5.55 -22.59
C LEU A 349 21.91 4.73 -23.34
N ASP A 350 23.14 5.27 -23.51
CA ASP A 350 24.21 4.56 -24.19
C ASP A 350 24.73 3.43 -23.30
N SER A 351 24.64 2.21 -23.82
CA SER A 351 25.23 1.04 -23.17
C SER A 351 26.73 0.97 -23.47
N PRO A 352 27.56 0.55 -22.50
CA PRO A 352 28.95 0.20 -22.77
C PRO A 352 29.10 -0.99 -23.76
N ASP A 353 28.03 -1.79 -23.91
CA ASP A 353 27.99 -2.91 -24.83
C ASP A 353 27.66 -2.43 -26.26
N PRO A 354 28.58 -2.61 -27.24
CA PRO A 354 28.34 -2.18 -28.61
C PRO A 354 27.17 -2.91 -29.31
N SER A 355 26.67 -3.99 -28.74
CA SER A 355 25.52 -4.74 -29.27
C SER A 355 24.18 -4.19 -28.78
N ASN A 356 24.20 -3.31 -27.79
CA ASN A 356 23.00 -2.70 -27.20
C ASN A 356 22.78 -1.32 -27.80
N HIS A 357 21.70 -1.17 -28.57
CA HIS A 357 21.33 0.04 -29.30
C HIS A 357 20.15 0.78 -28.65
N THR A 358 19.96 0.67 -27.32
CA THR A 358 18.79 1.20 -26.60
C THR A 358 18.49 2.66 -26.91
N TYR A 359 19.52 3.49 -27.03
CA TYR A 359 19.31 4.90 -27.38
C TYR A 359 18.75 5.09 -28.81
N GLU A 360 19.28 4.38 -29.79
CA GLU A 360 18.77 4.44 -31.15
C GLU A 360 17.35 3.87 -31.25
N GLU A 361 17.06 2.79 -30.54
CA GLU A 361 15.72 2.19 -30.44
C GLU A 361 14.74 3.14 -29.75
N ALA A 362 15.13 3.74 -28.62
CA ALA A 362 14.30 4.73 -27.93
C ALA A 362 13.95 5.92 -28.84
N LEU A 363 14.93 6.42 -29.62
CA LEU A 363 14.68 7.51 -30.58
C LEU A 363 13.73 7.09 -31.72
N ASN A 364 13.68 5.81 -32.09
CA ASN A 364 12.82 5.30 -33.15
C ASN A 364 11.41 4.95 -32.69
N GLU A 365 11.26 4.38 -31.50
CA GLU A 365 9.98 3.87 -30.98
C GLU A 365 9.17 4.95 -30.25
N ILE A 366 9.84 5.93 -29.63
CA ILE A 366 9.17 7.00 -28.88
C ILE A 366 8.54 8.01 -29.84
N GLY A 367 7.27 8.28 -29.65
CA GLY A 367 6.51 9.19 -30.49
C GLY A 367 6.56 10.65 -30.06
N THR A 368 6.57 10.90 -28.72
CA THR A 368 6.55 12.26 -28.17
C THR A 368 7.86 12.57 -27.46
N PHE A 369 8.45 13.71 -27.80
CA PHE A 369 9.68 14.21 -27.19
C PHE A 369 9.40 15.54 -26.49
N VAL A 370 9.89 15.68 -25.26
CA VAL A 370 9.88 16.91 -24.46
C VAL A 370 11.32 17.19 -24.05
N VAL A 371 11.99 18.12 -24.73
CA VAL A 371 13.42 18.35 -24.56
C VAL A 371 13.67 19.74 -24.00
N GLY A 372 14.32 19.78 -22.84
CA GLY A 372 14.77 21.00 -22.18
C GLY A 372 16.12 21.51 -22.71
N ASN A 373 16.78 22.29 -21.87
CA ASN A 373 18.13 22.78 -22.19
C ASN A 373 19.15 21.66 -21.92
N VAL A 374 19.63 21.02 -22.97
CA VAL A 374 20.62 19.93 -22.91
C VAL A 374 21.70 20.13 -23.97
N SER A 375 22.85 19.47 -23.78
CA SER A 375 23.87 19.38 -24.79
C SER A 375 23.31 18.77 -26.06
N ILE A 376 23.62 19.39 -27.20
CA ILE A 376 23.05 19.02 -28.49
C ILE A 376 23.80 17.83 -29.06
N GLU A 377 23.10 16.76 -29.33
CA GLU A 377 23.55 15.60 -30.05
C GLU A 377 22.92 15.53 -31.45
N ASP A 378 23.68 15.11 -32.44
CA ASP A 378 23.23 15.09 -33.83
C ASP A 378 22.04 14.15 -34.03
N ASP A 379 21.98 13.03 -33.30
CA ASP A 379 20.94 12.02 -33.46
C ASP A 379 19.61 12.48 -32.80
N LEU A 380 19.65 13.11 -31.63
CA LEU A 380 18.50 13.77 -31.05
C LEU A 380 17.96 14.88 -31.98
N ALA A 381 18.85 15.68 -32.56
CA ALA A 381 18.42 16.74 -33.50
C ALA A 381 17.78 16.15 -34.77
N LYS A 382 18.24 14.98 -35.26
CA LYS A 382 17.60 14.26 -36.36
C LYS A 382 16.25 13.67 -35.98
N ALA A 383 16.15 13.05 -34.78
CA ALA A 383 14.91 12.48 -34.28
C ALA A 383 13.80 13.53 -34.13
N LEU A 384 14.15 14.74 -33.70
CA LEU A 384 13.20 15.85 -33.53
C LEU A 384 12.90 16.59 -34.84
N ALA A 385 13.67 16.38 -35.91
CA ALA A 385 13.50 17.08 -37.18
C ALA A 385 12.22 16.62 -37.90
N THR A 386 11.73 17.52 -38.77
CA THR A 386 10.63 17.25 -39.71
C THR A 386 10.99 17.82 -41.07
N ASP A 387 10.23 17.50 -42.10
CA ASP A 387 10.43 18.02 -43.45
C ASP A 387 10.51 19.56 -43.47
N ASP A 388 9.75 20.21 -42.59
CA ASP A 388 9.70 21.66 -42.47
C ASP A 388 10.74 22.25 -41.50
N VAL A 389 11.30 21.47 -40.58
CA VAL A 389 12.27 21.89 -39.56
C VAL A 389 13.47 20.97 -39.57
N PRO A 390 14.48 21.31 -40.39
CA PRO A 390 15.67 20.49 -40.53
C PRO A 390 16.51 20.42 -39.25
N PRO A 391 17.35 19.38 -39.06
CA PRO A 391 18.13 19.16 -37.84
C PRO A 391 18.91 20.37 -37.35
N ARG A 392 19.52 21.15 -38.25
CA ARG A 392 20.22 22.40 -37.92
C ARG A 392 19.35 23.44 -37.22
N ASN A 393 18.07 23.51 -37.60
CA ASN A 393 17.12 24.44 -36.98
C ASN A 393 16.65 23.95 -35.62
N VAL A 394 16.49 22.62 -35.47
CA VAL A 394 16.23 21.98 -34.18
C VAL A 394 17.38 22.27 -33.22
N ALA A 395 18.61 22.00 -33.61
CA ALA A 395 19.82 22.26 -32.82
C ALA A 395 19.89 23.74 -32.34
N ARG A 396 19.58 24.70 -33.23
CA ARG A 396 19.52 26.11 -32.84
C ARG A 396 18.42 26.43 -31.84
N ARG A 397 17.26 25.79 -31.94
CA ARG A 397 16.16 25.95 -31.00
C ARG A 397 16.53 25.36 -29.66
N LEU A 398 17.09 24.16 -29.59
CA LEU A 398 17.56 23.54 -28.34
C LEU A 398 18.60 24.43 -27.64
N ALA A 399 19.60 24.97 -28.35
CA ALA A 399 20.59 25.90 -27.79
C ALA A 399 20.01 27.23 -27.26
N ALA A 400 18.80 27.58 -27.67
CA ALA A 400 18.11 28.82 -27.28
C ALA A 400 17.05 28.62 -26.20
N ILE A 401 16.83 27.41 -25.71
CA ILE A 401 15.84 27.07 -24.65
C ILE A 401 16.28 27.71 -23.34
N ARG A 402 15.33 28.35 -22.64
CA ARG A 402 15.52 28.93 -21.33
C ARG A 402 15.07 27.93 -20.27
N HIS A 403 15.49 28.14 -19.03
CA HIS A 403 14.98 27.37 -17.90
C HIS A 403 13.43 27.42 -17.84
N GLY A 404 12.80 26.27 -17.67
CA GLY A 404 11.33 26.10 -17.68
C GLY A 404 10.70 26.15 -19.08
N GLU A 405 11.49 26.19 -20.16
CA GLU A 405 11.02 26.03 -21.53
C GLU A 405 11.43 24.67 -22.11
N TRP A 406 10.63 24.16 -23.03
CA TRP A 406 10.76 22.84 -23.63
C TRP A 406 10.57 22.89 -25.13
N LEU A 407 11.37 22.20 -25.90
CA LEU A 407 11.04 21.88 -27.28
C LEU A 407 10.21 20.59 -27.29
N VAL A 408 8.96 20.71 -27.71
CA VAL A 408 8.00 19.60 -27.75
C VAL A 408 7.78 19.15 -29.19
N ARG A 409 8.01 17.85 -29.44
CA ARG A 409 7.61 17.19 -30.69
C ARG A 409 6.58 16.12 -30.36
N PRO A 410 5.30 16.36 -30.64
CA PRO A 410 4.25 15.38 -30.36
C PRO A 410 4.30 14.19 -31.30
N ALA A 411 3.76 13.05 -30.87
CA ALA A 411 3.50 11.90 -31.72
C ALA A 411 2.56 12.26 -32.88
N ALA A 412 2.81 11.68 -34.05
CA ALA A 412 1.91 11.82 -35.19
C ALA A 412 0.76 10.83 -35.09
N THR A 413 -0.45 11.24 -35.50
CA THR A 413 -1.56 10.28 -35.70
C THR A 413 -1.27 9.43 -36.94
N PHE A 414 -1.79 8.19 -36.96
CA PHE A 414 -1.58 7.29 -38.10
C PHE A 414 -2.05 7.93 -39.41
N GLY A 415 -1.16 7.94 -40.41
CA GLY A 415 -1.43 8.50 -41.73
C GLY A 415 -1.29 10.03 -41.83
N SER A 416 -0.92 10.72 -40.76
CA SER A 416 -0.67 12.16 -40.76
C SER A 416 0.82 12.45 -40.79
N PRO A 417 1.25 13.60 -41.39
CA PRO A 417 2.64 14.02 -41.31
C PRO A 417 3.05 14.29 -39.86
N ALA A 418 4.33 14.12 -39.55
CA ALA A 418 4.86 14.41 -38.23
C ALA A 418 4.58 15.87 -37.83
N PRO A 419 4.00 16.14 -36.64
CA PRO A 419 3.77 17.51 -36.20
C PRO A 419 5.08 18.28 -36.05
N ARG A 420 5.05 19.57 -36.38
CA ARG A 420 6.22 20.44 -36.21
C ARG A 420 6.59 20.56 -34.73
N PRO A 421 7.87 20.45 -34.37
CA PRO A 421 8.31 20.74 -33.02
C PRO A 421 8.04 22.23 -32.70
N PHE A 422 7.47 22.46 -31.51
CA PHE A 422 7.15 23.79 -31.01
C PHE A 422 7.79 24.06 -29.64
N LEU A 423 7.98 25.34 -29.32
CA LEU A 423 8.45 25.75 -28.01
C LEU A 423 7.28 25.77 -27.03
N GLY A 424 7.43 25.17 -25.89
CA GLY A 424 6.47 25.20 -24.79
C GLY A 424 7.11 25.69 -23.49
N ARG A 425 6.28 26.01 -22.53
CA ARG A 425 6.66 26.29 -21.12
C ARG A 425 5.89 25.34 -20.23
N SER A 426 6.50 24.85 -19.16
CA SER A 426 5.83 24.07 -18.12
C SER A 426 4.56 24.78 -17.66
N LEU A 427 3.56 24.01 -17.31
CA LEU A 427 2.45 24.52 -16.51
C LEU A 427 2.98 24.96 -15.15
N PRO A 428 2.30 25.86 -14.43
CA PRO A 428 2.58 26.07 -13.03
C PRO A 428 2.55 24.71 -12.29
N ALA A 429 3.34 24.57 -11.24
CA ALA A 429 3.25 23.42 -10.39
C ALA A 429 1.81 23.29 -9.86
N PRO A 430 1.24 22.08 -9.79
CA PRO A 430 -0.13 21.88 -9.33
C PRO A 430 -0.29 22.32 -7.86
N ASP A 431 -1.50 22.65 -7.46
CA ASP A 431 -1.81 23.03 -6.09
C ASP A 431 -1.36 21.92 -5.12
N GLY A 432 -0.87 22.30 -3.96
CA GLY A 432 -0.27 21.38 -2.99
C GLY A 432 1.20 21.03 -3.22
N HIS A 433 1.67 21.08 -4.46
CA HIS A 433 3.08 20.82 -4.76
C HIS A 433 3.99 21.89 -4.11
N PRO A 434 5.15 21.52 -3.50
CA PRO A 434 6.01 22.49 -2.79
C PRO A 434 6.46 23.71 -3.61
N ALA A 435 6.59 23.55 -4.92
CA ALA A 435 6.97 24.63 -5.84
C ALA A 435 5.77 25.42 -6.42
N SER A 436 4.54 25.14 -5.97
CA SER A 436 3.34 25.82 -6.47
C SER A 436 3.17 27.21 -5.85
N GLU A 437 2.24 28.00 -6.41
CA GLU A 437 1.81 29.28 -5.80
C GLU A 437 0.94 29.02 -4.54
N THR A 438 0.42 27.81 -4.38
CA THR A 438 -0.45 27.34 -3.30
C THR A 438 0.08 26.03 -2.73
N PRO A 439 1.26 26.01 -2.07
CA PRO A 439 1.75 24.83 -1.39
C PRO A 439 0.87 24.53 -0.16
N LEU A 440 0.97 23.31 0.39
CA LEU A 440 0.29 22.95 1.64
C LEU A 440 0.67 23.92 2.76
N GLY A 441 -0.32 24.45 3.48
CA GLY A 441 -0.10 25.17 4.73
C GLY A 441 0.30 24.23 5.86
N ASP A 442 0.77 24.76 7.00
CA ASP A 442 1.29 23.93 8.11
C ASP A 442 0.28 22.88 8.59
N GLU A 443 -0.99 23.23 8.77
CA GLU A 443 -2.05 22.30 9.18
C GLU A 443 -2.35 21.26 8.10
N GLN A 444 -2.41 21.66 6.84
CA GLN A 444 -2.62 20.75 5.70
C GLN A 444 -1.43 19.80 5.51
N TYR A 445 -0.21 20.29 5.77
CA TYR A 445 0.98 19.46 5.70
C TYR A 445 1.02 18.41 6.81
N GLN A 446 0.57 18.75 8.00
CA GLN A 446 0.42 17.77 9.09
C GLN A 446 -0.64 16.71 8.75
N ALA A 447 -1.78 17.13 8.22
CA ALA A 447 -2.82 16.21 7.79
C ALA A 447 -2.34 15.30 6.65
N PHE A 448 -1.61 15.87 5.69
CA PHE A 448 -0.95 15.10 4.62
C PHE A 448 0.04 14.07 5.18
N ASN A 449 0.90 14.46 6.12
CA ASN A 449 1.88 13.53 6.70
C ASN A 449 1.17 12.36 7.39
N THR A 450 0.09 12.63 8.11
CA THR A 450 -0.71 11.57 8.73
C THR A 450 -1.32 10.64 7.68
N ALA A 451 -1.90 11.18 6.62
CA ALA A 451 -2.43 10.38 5.51
C ALA A 451 -1.32 9.57 4.81
N PHE A 452 -0.16 10.20 4.61
CA PHE A 452 0.99 9.54 3.97
C PHE A 452 1.55 8.38 4.80
N GLU A 453 1.72 8.57 6.12
CA GLU A 453 2.14 7.51 7.03
C GLU A 453 1.14 6.35 7.04
N LEU A 454 -0.16 6.65 7.00
CA LEU A 454 -1.22 5.64 6.92
C LEU A 454 -1.15 4.86 5.61
N THR A 455 -1.02 5.55 4.48
CA THR A 455 -0.89 4.91 3.16
C THR A 455 0.35 4.00 3.07
N ALA A 456 1.50 4.45 3.56
CA ALA A 456 2.71 3.65 3.59
C ALA A 456 2.54 2.39 4.44
N LEU A 457 1.86 2.53 5.57
CA LEU A 457 1.61 1.44 6.50
C LEU A 457 0.55 0.45 5.96
N GLU A 458 -0.49 0.94 5.27
CA GLU A 458 -1.49 0.12 4.58
C GLU A 458 -0.82 -0.69 3.46
N THR A 459 -0.01 -0.03 2.65
CA THR A 459 0.78 -0.69 1.61
C THR A 459 1.68 -1.80 2.19
N TRP A 460 2.31 -1.53 3.34
CA TRP A 460 3.14 -2.53 4.00
C TRP A 460 2.33 -3.74 4.48
N ASN A 461 1.19 -3.50 5.14
CA ASN A 461 0.38 -4.59 5.69
C ASN A 461 -0.26 -5.48 4.62
N GLU A 462 -0.69 -4.88 3.50
CA GLU A 462 -1.40 -5.61 2.45
C GLU A 462 -0.46 -6.22 1.41
N ALA A 463 0.64 -5.54 1.12
CA ALA A 463 1.46 -5.82 -0.04
C ALA A 463 2.98 -5.81 0.22
N GLY A 464 3.43 -5.65 1.46
CA GLY A 464 4.84 -5.44 1.80
C GLY A 464 5.53 -6.61 2.48
N LEU A 465 6.81 -6.79 2.19
CA LEU A 465 7.74 -7.68 2.90
C LEU A 465 8.78 -6.82 3.62
N LYS A 466 9.00 -7.07 4.91
CA LYS A 466 10.01 -6.36 5.70
C LYS A 466 11.40 -6.94 5.47
N TYR A 467 12.42 -6.09 5.42
CA TYR A 467 13.81 -6.52 5.52
C TYR A 467 14.09 -7.06 6.93
N GLU A 468 14.77 -8.20 7.04
CA GLU A 468 15.50 -8.53 8.25
C GLU A 468 16.72 -7.61 8.30
N SER A 469 16.60 -6.46 8.95
CA SER A 469 17.74 -5.56 9.16
C SER A 469 18.70 -6.18 10.16
N ASN A 470 19.72 -6.87 9.66
CA ASN A 470 20.93 -7.14 10.41
C ASN A 470 21.76 -5.85 10.57
N HIS A 471 21.19 -4.87 11.27
CA HIS A 471 22.06 -3.89 11.90
C HIS A 471 22.63 -4.56 13.14
N PRO A 472 23.95 -4.74 13.26
CA PRO A 472 24.54 -5.14 14.51
C PRO A 472 24.27 -3.99 15.49
N SER A 473 23.31 -4.19 16.37
CA SER A 473 23.26 -3.46 17.61
C SER A 473 24.64 -3.64 18.24
N THR A 474 25.35 -2.53 18.41
CA THR A 474 26.60 -2.45 19.17
C THR A 474 26.30 -2.90 20.59
N GLU A 475 26.35 -4.20 20.82
CA GLU A 475 26.50 -4.76 22.15
C GLU A 475 27.85 -4.34 22.69
N SER A 476 27.86 -3.28 23.45
CA SER A 476 28.92 -3.06 24.42
C SER A 476 28.59 -3.89 25.65
N GLY A 477 29.24 -5.06 25.70
CA GLY A 477 29.13 -5.96 26.81
C GLY A 477 29.74 -5.36 28.07
N SER A 478 29.18 -5.74 29.19
CA SER A 478 29.87 -6.51 30.21
C SER A 478 29.10 -6.49 31.54
N GLY A 479 28.96 -7.64 32.10
CA GLY A 479 29.14 -7.88 33.57
C GLY A 479 27.88 -8.13 34.35
N ASP A 480 27.71 -9.39 34.63
CA ASP A 480 27.03 -9.99 35.77
C ASP A 480 26.66 -9.04 36.92
N GLU A 481 25.40 -9.06 37.34
CA GLU A 481 25.12 -9.48 38.73
C GLU A 481 23.61 -9.66 38.94
N ASP A 482 23.30 -10.83 39.41
CA ASP A 482 22.04 -11.35 39.92
C ASP A 482 21.42 -10.40 40.99
N THR A 483 20.23 -9.87 40.70
CA THR A 483 19.28 -9.46 41.74
C THR A 483 17.85 -9.57 41.15
N THR A 484 17.13 -10.54 41.69
CA THR A 484 15.68 -10.65 41.63
C THR A 484 15.03 -9.38 42.18
N GLU A 485 14.73 -8.41 41.34
CA GLU A 485 13.81 -7.35 41.65
C GLU A 485 12.48 -7.62 40.89
N GLU A 486 11.39 -7.57 41.65
CA GLU A 486 10.02 -7.53 41.12
C GLU A 486 9.98 -6.52 39.98
N ALA A 487 9.82 -7.02 38.73
CA ALA A 487 9.71 -6.18 37.57
C ALA A 487 8.35 -5.48 37.58
N SER A 488 8.26 -4.34 38.27
CA SER A 488 7.17 -3.41 38.10
C SER A 488 7.26 -2.86 36.67
N LEU A 489 6.13 -2.82 35.94
CA LEU A 489 6.02 -2.11 34.67
C LEU A 489 6.51 -0.68 34.83
N ARG A 490 7.62 -0.36 34.18
CA ARG A 490 8.26 0.96 34.32
C ARG A 490 7.93 1.81 33.10
N VAL A 491 7.71 3.10 33.32
CA VAL A 491 7.46 4.09 32.27
C VAL A 491 8.74 4.57 31.59
N ASP A 492 9.90 4.26 32.14
CA ASP A 492 11.22 4.65 31.65
C ASP A 492 11.49 4.27 30.18
N SER A 493 10.95 3.13 29.73
CA SER A 493 11.01 2.73 28.31
C SER A 493 10.09 3.53 27.41
N LEU A 494 9.08 4.21 27.96
CA LEU A 494 8.09 4.98 27.23
C LEU A 494 8.47 6.45 27.11
N LEU A 495 9.14 6.98 28.14
CA LEU A 495 9.42 8.41 28.27
C LEU A 495 10.26 9.01 27.14
N PRO A 496 11.24 8.32 26.53
CA PRO A 496 11.95 8.83 25.36
C PRO A 496 11.04 8.98 24.12
N HIS A 497 9.97 8.19 24.03
CA HIS A 497 9.06 8.16 22.89
C HIS A 497 7.79 8.98 23.12
N THR A 498 7.47 9.28 24.38
CA THR A 498 6.28 10.07 24.73
C THR A 498 6.54 11.55 24.49
N LYS A 499 6.12 12.06 23.35
CA LYS A 499 6.09 13.49 23.04
C LYS A 499 4.87 14.21 23.65
N ARG A 500 4.07 13.52 24.44
CA ARG A 500 2.72 13.93 24.89
C ARG A 500 2.67 14.20 26.38
N LEU A 501 3.77 14.56 27.02
CA LEU A 501 3.76 15.12 28.37
C LEU A 501 3.49 16.63 28.29
N PRO A 502 2.60 17.17 29.12
CA PRO A 502 2.40 18.63 29.20
C PRO A 502 3.74 19.35 29.43
N GLU A 503 3.92 20.54 28.86
CA GLU A 503 5.16 21.32 28.96
C GLU A 503 5.69 21.50 30.41
N TYR A 504 4.80 21.40 31.39
CA TYR A 504 5.16 21.54 32.81
C TYR A 504 5.52 20.22 33.49
N VAL A 505 5.49 19.08 32.77
CA VAL A 505 5.93 17.77 33.27
C VAL A 505 7.14 17.34 32.46
N SER A 506 8.20 16.97 33.14
CA SER A 506 9.43 16.48 32.50
C SER A 506 9.94 15.22 33.21
N TYR A 507 10.56 14.35 32.45
CA TYR A 507 11.31 13.22 33.01
C TYR A 507 12.78 13.58 33.17
N ASP A 508 13.31 13.39 34.39
CA ASP A 508 14.72 13.60 34.72
C ASP A 508 15.43 12.24 34.85
N GLU A 509 16.21 11.89 33.81
CA GLU A 509 16.95 10.63 33.76
C GLU A 509 17.96 10.49 34.89
N SER A 510 18.51 11.60 35.39
CA SER A 510 19.57 11.56 36.41
C SER A 510 19.08 11.09 37.79
N ILE A 511 17.79 11.28 38.06
CA ILE A 511 17.14 10.88 39.33
C ILE A 511 16.02 9.88 39.10
N HIS A 512 15.84 9.45 37.86
CA HIS A 512 14.79 8.51 37.42
C HIS A 512 13.39 8.88 37.98
N ALA A 513 12.95 10.10 37.74
CA ALA A 513 11.70 10.62 38.27
C ALA A 513 10.98 11.57 37.27
N LEU A 514 9.67 11.60 37.35
CA LEU A 514 8.84 12.63 36.71
C LEU A 514 8.83 13.87 37.60
N CYS A 515 9.04 15.03 37.03
CA CYS A 515 9.13 16.31 37.75
C CYS A 515 8.05 17.28 37.27
N CYS A 516 7.28 17.84 38.18
CA CYS A 516 6.38 18.93 37.91
C CYS A 516 7.16 20.25 37.85
N GLY A 517 7.27 20.88 36.68
CA GLY A 517 7.97 22.16 36.50
C GLY A 517 7.31 23.37 37.22
N SER A 518 6.06 23.23 37.71
CA SER A 518 5.36 24.30 38.44
C SER A 518 5.69 24.33 39.92
N CYS A 519 5.91 23.18 40.57
CA CYS A 519 6.12 23.08 42.04
C CYS A 519 7.33 22.21 42.43
N GLU A 520 8.07 21.69 41.43
CA GLU A 520 9.26 20.85 41.60
C GLU A 520 9.00 19.52 42.36
N ASN A 521 7.71 19.13 42.52
CA ASN A 521 7.35 17.82 43.06
C ASN A 521 7.84 16.72 42.11
N ARG A 522 8.22 15.59 42.69
CA ARG A 522 8.75 14.41 41.98
C ARG A 522 7.84 13.23 42.18
N TYR A 523 7.67 12.48 41.11
CA TYR A 523 6.80 11.31 41.04
C TYR A 523 7.58 10.12 40.49
N ASP A 524 7.20 8.92 40.89
CA ASP A 524 7.80 7.71 40.35
C ASP A 524 7.58 7.63 38.84
N PRO A 525 8.54 7.11 38.08
CA PRO A 525 8.43 6.94 36.62
C PRO A 525 7.53 5.72 36.28
N THR A 526 6.32 5.75 36.80
CA THR A 526 5.25 4.76 36.57
C THR A 526 4.06 5.45 35.95
N ILE A 527 3.13 4.66 35.40
CA ILE A 527 1.89 5.18 34.81
C ILE A 527 1.11 6.01 35.85
N GLU A 528 0.98 5.51 37.07
CA GLU A 528 0.30 6.24 38.14
C GLU A 528 1.09 7.49 38.57
N GLY A 529 2.41 7.43 38.61
CA GLY A 529 3.24 8.61 38.86
C GLY A 529 3.12 9.67 37.78
N MET A 530 2.96 9.26 36.52
CA MET A 530 2.70 10.15 35.39
C MET A 530 1.35 10.87 35.53
N LYS A 531 0.27 10.13 35.83
CA LYS A 531 -1.05 10.72 36.10
C LYS A 531 -0.99 11.75 37.23
N ARG A 532 -0.34 11.38 38.35
CA ARG A 532 -0.15 12.28 39.49
C ARG A 532 0.70 13.50 39.15
N SER A 533 1.68 13.36 38.28
CA SER A 533 2.52 14.49 37.86
C SER A 533 1.74 15.46 36.97
N ILE A 534 0.83 14.96 36.13
CA ILE A 534 -0.06 15.76 35.29
C ILE A 534 -1.06 16.51 36.16
N GLU A 535 -1.70 15.85 37.10
CA GLU A 535 -2.68 16.44 38.03
C GLU A 535 -2.06 17.22 39.17
N CYS A 536 -0.74 17.32 39.27
CA CYS A 536 -0.03 17.91 40.40
C CYS A 536 -0.48 19.34 40.77
N CYS A 537 -0.56 20.20 39.78
CA CYS A 537 -0.87 21.61 39.94
C CYS A 537 -2.04 22.09 39.07
N ARG A 538 -2.62 21.21 38.25
CA ARG A 538 -3.68 21.47 37.29
C ARG A 538 -4.69 20.32 37.29
N SER A 539 -5.89 20.58 36.80
CA SER A 539 -6.87 19.54 36.48
C SER A 539 -6.60 19.01 35.08
N LEU A 540 -6.90 17.72 34.80
CA LEU A 540 -6.85 17.16 33.47
C LEU A 540 -7.67 17.96 32.45
N THR A 541 -8.78 18.54 32.89
CA THR A 541 -9.65 19.38 32.04
C THR A 541 -9.04 20.74 31.66
N GLU A 542 -7.91 21.13 32.24
CA GLU A 542 -7.17 22.35 31.93
C GLU A 542 -5.94 22.11 31.05
N VAL A 543 -5.72 20.87 30.67
CA VAL A 543 -4.59 20.43 29.84
C VAL A 543 -5.11 20.15 28.44
N GLU A 544 -4.33 20.47 27.43
CA GLU A 544 -4.69 20.14 26.06
C GLU A 544 -4.83 18.61 25.92
N PRO A 545 -5.87 18.10 25.24
CA PRO A 545 -6.09 16.67 25.12
C PRO A 545 -4.90 15.91 24.53
N ASP A 546 -4.20 16.50 23.58
CA ASP A 546 -3.02 15.91 22.96
C ASP A 546 -1.81 15.76 23.90
N ASP A 547 -1.78 16.53 24.99
CA ASP A 547 -0.75 16.44 26.02
C ASP A 547 -1.10 15.46 27.14
N ILE A 548 -2.27 14.81 27.08
CA ILE A 548 -2.72 13.86 28.10
C ILE A 548 -2.39 12.44 27.62
N PRO A 549 -1.43 11.74 28.23
CA PRO A 549 -1.21 10.35 27.96
C PRO A 549 -2.34 9.49 28.54
N VAL A 550 -2.54 8.31 27.95
CA VAL A 550 -3.49 7.32 28.49
C VAL A 550 -2.91 6.78 29.80
N CYS A 551 -3.54 7.09 30.91
CA CYS A 551 -3.01 6.81 32.23
C CYS A 551 -3.66 5.63 32.95
N ASP A 552 -4.87 5.25 32.58
CA ASP A 552 -5.62 4.18 33.28
C ASP A 552 -5.41 2.82 32.62
N ILE A 553 -4.19 2.31 32.72
CA ILE A 553 -3.83 1.00 32.18
C ILE A 553 -3.39 0.10 33.33
N ASN A 554 -4.22 -0.89 33.66
CA ASN A 554 -3.93 -1.87 34.68
C ASN A 554 -4.05 -3.28 34.07
N LEU A 555 -2.91 -4.01 34.02
CA LEU A 555 -2.94 -5.42 33.71
C LEU A 555 -3.60 -6.21 34.84
N LYS A 556 -4.52 -7.08 34.50
CA LYS A 556 -5.17 -7.99 35.44
C LYS A 556 -4.27 -9.15 35.86
N LEU A 557 -3.30 -9.47 35.04
CA LEU A 557 -2.37 -10.56 35.28
C LEU A 557 -1.48 -10.26 36.49
N THR A 558 -1.33 -11.24 37.38
CA THR A 558 -0.34 -11.20 38.45
C THR A 558 1.08 -11.27 37.89
N ALA A 559 2.09 -10.90 38.69
CA ALA A 559 3.49 -11.02 38.29
C ALA A 559 3.85 -12.46 37.88
N GLU A 560 3.37 -13.47 38.66
CA GLU A 560 3.60 -14.89 38.37
C GLU A 560 2.98 -15.32 37.01
N GLU A 561 1.79 -14.81 36.68
CA GLU A 561 1.12 -15.11 35.40
C GLU A 561 1.83 -14.43 34.23
N ARG A 562 2.38 -13.24 34.41
CA ARG A 562 3.18 -12.54 33.38
C ARG A 562 4.52 -13.26 33.12
N ASP A 563 5.21 -13.68 34.19
CA ASP A 563 6.46 -14.46 34.10
C ASP A 563 6.28 -15.81 33.39
N LEU A 564 5.07 -16.38 33.42
CA LEU A 564 4.72 -17.62 32.72
C LEU A 564 4.21 -17.40 31.30
N SER A 565 3.99 -16.14 30.90
CA SER A 565 3.53 -15.79 29.56
C SER A 565 4.67 -15.89 28.54
N ASP A 566 4.33 -16.28 27.33
CA ASP A 566 5.26 -16.21 26.18
C ASP A 566 5.41 -14.78 25.64
N TRP A 567 4.65 -13.81 26.17
CA TRP A 567 4.57 -12.44 25.72
C TRP A 567 5.26 -11.48 26.69
N SER A 568 5.95 -10.47 26.17
CA SER A 568 6.56 -9.45 26.99
C SER A 568 5.51 -8.59 27.72
N ASP A 569 5.90 -8.00 28.85
CA ASP A 569 5.02 -7.07 29.60
C ASP A 569 4.49 -5.93 28.72
N ARG A 570 5.29 -5.46 27.77
CA ARG A 570 4.93 -4.40 26.83
C ARG A 570 3.87 -4.86 25.85
N GLN A 571 3.99 -6.07 25.31
CA GLN A 571 2.98 -6.68 24.43
C GLN A 571 1.66 -6.91 25.19
N LEU A 572 1.73 -7.46 26.40
CA LEU A 572 0.53 -7.64 27.25
C LEU A 572 -0.12 -6.30 27.59
N LEU A 573 0.69 -5.27 27.89
CA LEU A 573 0.19 -3.93 28.17
C LEU A 573 -0.48 -3.30 26.94
N PHE A 574 0.07 -3.51 25.77
CA PHE A 574 -0.52 -3.03 24.52
C PHE A 574 -1.87 -3.69 24.23
N LEU A 575 -1.96 -5.01 24.36
CA LEU A 575 -3.25 -5.71 24.24
C LEU A 575 -4.28 -5.16 25.22
N GLN A 576 -3.91 -4.95 26.49
CA GLN A 576 -4.82 -4.38 27.49
C GLN A 576 -5.26 -2.97 27.13
N THR A 577 -4.34 -2.15 26.64
CA THR A 577 -4.60 -0.77 26.24
C THR A 577 -5.57 -0.70 25.06
N VAL A 578 -5.33 -1.51 24.03
CA VAL A 578 -6.24 -1.62 22.87
C VAL A 578 -7.61 -2.14 23.30
N TYR A 579 -7.67 -3.17 24.17
CA TYR A 579 -8.94 -3.70 24.66
C TYR A 579 -9.73 -2.67 25.47
N ASN A 580 -9.06 -1.87 26.29
CA ASN A 580 -9.73 -0.79 27.03
C ASN A 580 -10.29 0.28 26.09
N ALA A 581 -9.54 0.64 25.04
CA ALA A 581 -10.01 1.58 24.01
C ALA A 581 -11.19 1.00 23.21
N GLN A 582 -11.11 -0.26 22.77
CA GLN A 582 -12.19 -0.98 22.11
C GLN A 582 -13.47 -1.02 22.94
N GLN A 583 -13.36 -1.19 24.24
CA GLN A 583 -14.51 -1.24 25.15
C GLN A 583 -14.93 0.14 25.68
N LEU A 584 -14.42 1.24 25.11
CA LEU A 584 -14.73 2.63 25.51
C LEU A 584 -14.53 2.87 27.01
N ARG A 585 -13.45 2.30 27.60
CA ARG A 585 -13.17 2.38 29.04
C ARG A 585 -12.40 3.63 29.44
N TYR A 586 -11.82 4.34 28.48
CA TYR A 586 -11.08 5.57 28.74
C TYR A 586 -12.01 6.76 28.83
N ASP A 587 -11.63 7.73 29.66
CA ASP A 587 -12.24 9.05 29.60
C ASP A 587 -11.91 9.66 28.22
N PRO A 588 -12.87 10.26 27.51
CA PRO A 588 -12.62 10.88 26.22
C PRO A 588 -11.48 11.91 26.22
N LEU A 589 -11.18 12.54 27.36
CA LEU A 589 -10.02 13.42 27.50
C LEU A 589 -8.67 12.66 27.48
N GLU A 590 -8.66 11.40 27.91
CA GLU A 590 -7.46 10.55 27.90
C GLU A 590 -7.27 9.88 26.54
N TYR A 591 -8.33 9.27 26.01
CA TYR A 591 -8.33 8.63 24.71
C TYR A 591 -9.78 8.51 24.20
N ASP A 592 -10.07 9.13 23.05
CA ASP A 592 -11.38 9.04 22.39
C ASP A 592 -11.26 8.19 21.12
N LEU A 593 -11.89 7.01 21.13
CA LEU A 593 -11.92 6.09 20.00
C LEU A 593 -12.41 6.75 18.70
N LEU A 594 -13.24 7.79 18.79
CA LEU A 594 -13.82 8.47 17.65
C LEU A 594 -12.80 9.40 16.94
N HIS A 595 -11.82 9.90 17.67
CA HIS A 595 -10.90 10.93 17.20
C HIS A 595 -9.43 10.53 17.29
N ASP A 596 -9.06 9.60 18.18
CA ASP A 596 -7.68 9.22 18.45
C ASP A 596 -7.29 7.91 17.76
N SER A 597 -6.22 7.95 16.99
CA SER A 597 -5.59 6.76 16.43
C SER A 597 -4.99 5.86 17.52
N MET A 598 -5.06 4.54 17.35
CA MET A 598 -4.39 3.59 18.23
C MET A 598 -2.84 3.62 18.10
N ILE A 599 -2.29 4.34 17.13
CA ILE A 599 -0.87 4.72 17.12
C ILE A 599 -0.52 5.48 18.39
N ARG A 600 -1.39 6.36 18.89
CA ARG A 600 -1.22 7.04 20.18
C ARG A 600 -1.05 6.04 21.34
N LEU A 601 -1.77 4.92 21.31
CA LEU A 601 -1.63 3.84 22.29
C LEU A 601 -0.28 3.10 22.14
N GLN A 602 0.22 2.93 20.91
CA GLN A 602 1.55 2.36 20.66
C GLN A 602 2.64 3.27 21.25
N GLU A 603 2.59 4.57 20.94
CA GLU A 603 3.51 5.57 21.48
C GLU A 603 3.46 5.60 23.02
N TYR A 604 2.26 5.53 23.56
CA TYR A 604 2.05 5.56 25.00
C TYR A 604 2.66 4.33 25.72
N VAL A 605 2.44 3.13 25.17
CA VAL A 605 3.03 1.88 25.68
C VAL A 605 4.53 1.79 25.33
N GLY A 606 4.99 2.55 24.33
CA GLY A 606 6.35 2.50 23.79
C GLY A 606 6.66 1.19 23.08
N ILE A 607 5.65 0.60 22.43
CA ILE A 607 5.78 -0.65 21.71
C ILE A 607 6.14 -0.36 20.25
N GLU A 608 7.16 -1.03 19.77
CA GLU A 608 7.61 -0.95 18.39
C GLU A 608 6.78 -1.88 17.49
N THR A 609 6.77 -1.59 16.19
CA THR A 609 5.99 -2.36 15.21
C THR A 609 6.40 -3.85 15.18
N ASP A 610 7.70 -4.14 15.33
CA ASP A 610 8.23 -5.50 15.39
C ASP A 610 7.77 -6.29 16.64
N GLU A 611 7.39 -5.60 17.72
CA GLU A 611 6.78 -6.22 18.90
C GLU A 611 5.28 -6.45 18.74
N ILE A 612 4.63 -5.74 17.82
CA ILE A 612 3.21 -5.88 17.48
C ILE A 612 3.00 -7.03 16.48
N ALA A 613 3.88 -7.16 15.49
CA ALA A 613 3.78 -8.18 14.47
C ALA A 613 3.55 -9.61 15.03
N PRO A 614 4.27 -10.08 16.07
CA PRO A 614 4.00 -11.39 16.67
C PRO A 614 2.60 -11.51 17.32
N LEU A 615 2.00 -10.39 17.76
CA LEU A 615 0.64 -10.40 18.31
C LEU A 615 -0.40 -10.60 17.21
N LEU A 616 -0.16 -9.99 16.06
CA LEU A 616 -0.97 -10.16 14.85
C LEU A 616 -0.83 -11.60 14.33
N GLU A 617 0.38 -12.12 14.17
CA GLU A 617 0.65 -13.49 13.72
C GLU A 617 0.05 -14.56 14.63
N ALA A 618 -0.06 -14.29 15.93
CA ALA A 618 -0.66 -15.22 16.90
C ALA A 618 -2.17 -15.03 17.06
N ASP A 619 -2.80 -14.24 16.20
CA ASP A 619 -4.24 -13.89 16.28
C ASP A 619 -4.68 -13.41 17.67
N LEU A 620 -3.80 -12.71 18.40
CA LEU A 620 -4.14 -12.07 19.66
C LEU A 620 -4.67 -10.64 19.46
N LEU A 621 -4.19 -10.03 18.40
CA LEU A 621 -4.53 -8.69 17.97
C LEU A 621 -4.88 -8.75 16.49
N ARG A 622 -5.82 -7.94 16.04
CA ARG A 622 -6.19 -7.80 14.64
C ARG A 622 -6.07 -6.33 14.26
N HIS A 623 -5.58 -6.07 13.07
CA HIS A 623 -5.64 -4.77 12.45
C HIS A 623 -7.00 -4.64 11.74
N ASP A 624 -7.85 -3.74 12.19
CA ASP A 624 -9.18 -3.58 11.60
C ASP A 624 -9.15 -2.66 10.40
N THR A 625 -8.60 -1.45 10.57
CA THR A 625 -8.65 -0.40 9.56
C THR A 625 -7.64 0.70 9.90
N ASP A 626 -7.21 1.44 8.88
CA ASP A 626 -6.49 2.69 9.01
C ASP A 626 -7.38 3.92 8.73
N HIS A 627 -8.66 3.69 8.45
CA HIS A 627 -9.58 4.76 8.10
C HIS A 627 -10.82 4.77 9.03
N PRO A 628 -11.20 5.90 9.67
CA PRO A 628 -10.60 7.25 9.57
C PRO A 628 -9.25 7.42 10.26
N HIS A 629 -8.81 6.47 11.05
CA HIS A 629 -7.52 6.38 11.71
C HIS A 629 -7.26 4.93 12.11
N ARG A 630 -6.01 4.63 12.46
CA ARG A 630 -5.61 3.25 12.79
C ARG A 630 -6.37 2.69 13.97
N LEU A 631 -6.97 1.52 13.77
CA LEU A 631 -7.68 0.75 14.78
C LEU A 631 -7.21 -0.69 14.82
N TYR A 632 -7.09 -1.22 16.02
CA TYR A 632 -6.87 -2.63 16.31
C TYR A 632 -8.01 -3.20 17.11
N THR A 633 -8.23 -4.50 16.99
CA THR A 633 -9.17 -5.25 17.84
C THR A 633 -8.45 -6.39 18.53
N VAL A 634 -8.67 -6.54 19.81
CA VAL A 634 -8.17 -7.69 20.59
C VAL A 634 -9.10 -8.88 20.39
N SER A 635 -8.56 -9.98 19.86
CA SER A 635 -9.30 -11.22 19.62
C SER A 635 -9.76 -11.90 20.92
N SER A 636 -10.55 -12.96 20.77
CA SER A 636 -10.95 -13.80 21.92
C SER A 636 -9.75 -14.46 22.60
N GLU A 637 -8.74 -14.87 21.83
CA GLU A 637 -7.47 -15.41 22.34
C GLU A 637 -6.66 -14.31 23.05
N GLY A 638 -6.56 -13.12 22.45
CA GLY A 638 -5.92 -11.96 23.05
C GLY A 638 -6.55 -11.57 24.39
N ARG A 639 -7.90 -11.56 24.49
CA ARG A 639 -8.60 -11.35 25.76
C ARG A 639 -8.23 -12.38 26.82
N SER A 640 -8.18 -13.65 26.43
CA SER A 640 -7.77 -14.72 27.33
C SER A 640 -6.34 -14.55 27.80
N THR A 641 -5.45 -14.11 26.91
CA THR A 641 -4.03 -13.88 27.19
C THR A 641 -3.81 -12.77 28.23
N ILE A 642 -4.66 -11.72 28.26
CA ILE A 642 -4.59 -10.64 29.25
C ILE A 642 -5.53 -10.85 30.46
N GLY A 643 -6.11 -12.04 30.61
CA GLY A 643 -7.01 -12.34 31.74
C GLY A 643 -8.36 -11.64 31.69
N GLU A 644 -8.73 -11.05 30.55
CA GLU A 644 -10.06 -10.50 30.33
C GLU A 644 -11.03 -11.61 29.93
N SER A 645 -12.21 -11.59 30.50
CA SER A 645 -13.27 -12.54 30.18
C SER A 645 -14.43 -11.85 29.52
N TYR A 646 -15.01 -12.49 28.53
CA TYR A 646 -16.27 -12.06 27.94
C TYR A 646 -17.35 -11.83 29.02
N ARG A 647 -17.94 -10.64 29.03
CA ARG A 647 -19.01 -10.27 29.97
C ARG A 647 -20.13 -9.57 29.23
N LYS A 648 -21.16 -10.31 28.84
CA LYS A 648 -22.37 -9.71 28.29
C LYS A 648 -23.07 -8.92 29.42
N GLY A 649 -23.50 -7.71 29.15
CA GLY A 649 -24.27 -6.88 30.08
C GLY A 649 -23.46 -6.16 31.15
N VAL A 650 -22.16 -5.96 30.97
CA VAL A 650 -21.35 -5.07 31.84
C VAL A 650 -21.29 -3.68 31.20
N ASP A 651 -21.57 -2.65 32.01
CA ASP A 651 -21.55 -1.26 31.59
C ASP A 651 -20.14 -0.79 31.29
N TYR A 652 -19.83 -0.79 30.04
CA TYR A 652 -18.70 -0.07 29.46
C TYR A 652 -19.24 0.77 28.30
N GLY A 653 -18.85 2.02 28.18
CA GLY A 653 -19.20 2.91 27.10
C GLY A 653 -20.64 2.81 26.57
N HIS A 654 -20.88 1.93 25.63
CA HIS A 654 -22.22 1.71 25.07
C HIS A 654 -23.22 0.93 25.98
N GLY A 655 -22.81 0.52 27.16
CA GLY A 655 -23.72 -0.10 28.16
C GLY A 655 -24.12 -1.55 27.93
N VAL A 656 -23.63 -2.20 26.88
CA VAL A 656 -24.07 -3.57 26.49
C VAL A 656 -23.01 -4.63 26.81
N GLY A 657 -21.79 -4.21 27.10
CA GLY A 657 -20.65 -5.10 27.35
C GLY A 657 -19.96 -5.55 26.08
N ASP A 658 -19.02 -6.50 26.23
CA ASP A 658 -18.27 -7.03 25.10
C ASP A 658 -19.16 -7.94 24.24
N LEU A 659 -19.41 -7.51 23.02
CA LEU A 659 -20.20 -8.23 22.01
C LEU A 659 -19.36 -8.93 20.96
N ASP A 660 -18.02 -8.95 21.13
CA ASP A 660 -17.05 -9.48 20.16
C ASP A 660 -17.02 -8.70 18.84
N GLU A 661 -17.39 -7.43 18.89
CA GLU A 661 -17.35 -6.53 17.75
C GLU A 661 -15.98 -5.91 17.59
N SER A 662 -15.61 -5.61 16.36
CA SER A 662 -14.34 -4.93 16.06
C SER A 662 -14.35 -3.46 16.48
N SER A 663 -13.18 -2.88 16.72
CA SER A 663 -13.05 -1.46 17.06
C SER A 663 -13.60 -0.55 15.95
N GLU A 664 -13.42 -0.92 14.68
CA GLU A 664 -14.01 -0.21 13.55
C GLU A 664 -15.55 -0.19 13.62
N HIS A 665 -16.17 -1.33 13.93
CA HIS A 665 -17.64 -1.38 14.06
C HIS A 665 -18.12 -0.56 15.25
N ILE A 666 -17.45 -0.67 16.40
CA ILE A 666 -17.78 0.11 17.61
C ILE A 666 -17.66 1.62 17.34
N LEU A 667 -16.59 2.05 16.65
CA LEU A 667 -16.44 3.44 16.22
C LEU A 667 -17.64 3.88 15.35
N GLY A 668 -18.02 3.08 14.36
CA GLY A 668 -19.15 3.38 13.50
C GLY A 668 -20.47 3.49 14.27
N VAL A 669 -20.71 2.58 15.21
CA VAL A 669 -21.90 2.60 16.08
C VAL A 669 -21.92 3.85 16.95
N GLU A 670 -20.80 4.22 17.57
CA GLU A 670 -20.73 5.41 18.43
C GLU A 670 -20.91 6.72 17.65
N VAL A 671 -20.32 6.82 16.46
CA VAL A 671 -20.54 7.97 15.56
C VAL A 671 -22.02 8.07 15.15
N ALA A 672 -22.63 6.93 14.81
CA ALA A 672 -24.05 6.88 14.47
C ALA A 672 -24.94 7.23 15.68
N ARG A 673 -24.58 6.72 16.88
CA ARG A 673 -25.30 7.02 18.13
C ARG A 673 -25.33 8.51 18.41
N LYS A 674 -24.18 9.19 18.41
CA LYS A 674 -24.09 10.64 18.59
C LYS A 674 -24.94 11.38 17.56
N HIS A 675 -24.88 10.97 16.31
CA HIS A 675 -25.71 11.59 15.26
C HIS A 675 -27.21 11.41 15.51
N LEU A 676 -27.66 10.23 15.92
CA LEU A 676 -29.07 10.00 16.20
C LEU A 676 -29.53 10.77 17.44
N GLU A 677 -28.71 10.86 18.47
CA GLU A 677 -29.00 11.68 19.68
C GLU A 677 -29.19 13.14 19.30
N GLU A 678 -28.24 13.75 18.56
CA GLU A 678 -28.32 15.15 18.15
C GLU A 678 -29.45 15.42 17.15
N ALA A 679 -29.63 14.55 16.15
CA ALA A 679 -30.58 14.80 15.07
C ALA A 679 -32.03 14.43 15.41
N TYR A 680 -32.23 13.54 16.39
CA TYR A 680 -33.56 13.02 16.73
C TYR A 680 -33.91 13.15 18.23
N ALA A 681 -33.07 12.66 19.16
CA ALA A 681 -33.43 12.66 20.56
C ALA A 681 -33.40 14.08 21.18
N GLU A 682 -32.56 14.96 20.71
CA GLU A 682 -32.47 16.35 21.13
C GLU A 682 -33.39 17.28 20.32
N ASP A 683 -33.94 16.84 19.18
CA ASP A 683 -34.89 17.64 18.40
C ASP A 683 -36.29 17.62 19.05
N PRO A 684 -36.78 18.78 19.52
CA PRO A 684 -38.14 18.87 20.13
C PRO A 684 -39.27 18.49 19.18
N GLN A 685 -39.00 18.33 17.87
CA GLN A 685 -40.01 17.96 16.89
C GLN A 685 -40.03 16.47 16.60
N SER A 686 -39.00 15.74 17.04
CA SER A 686 -38.87 14.29 16.90
C SER A 686 -39.69 13.58 18.01
N GLU A 687 -40.17 12.39 17.68
CA GLU A 687 -40.79 11.48 18.63
C GLU A 687 -39.79 10.60 19.39
N VAL A 688 -38.50 10.58 18.92
CA VAL A 688 -37.42 9.80 19.57
C VAL A 688 -37.08 10.39 20.93
N THR A 689 -37.13 9.55 21.97
CA THR A 689 -36.78 9.92 23.34
C THR A 689 -35.50 9.29 23.85
N GLU A 690 -35.06 8.20 23.21
CA GLU A 690 -33.86 7.46 23.58
C GLU A 690 -33.22 6.81 22.32
N VAL A 691 -31.90 6.77 22.29
CA VAL A 691 -31.12 6.04 21.27
C VAL A 691 -30.45 4.85 21.93
N ILE A 692 -30.78 3.65 21.49
CA ILE A 692 -30.33 2.41 22.11
C ILE A 692 -29.40 1.69 21.15
N PRO A 693 -28.11 1.54 21.49
CA PRO A 693 -27.16 0.75 20.69
C PRO A 693 -27.43 -0.75 20.86
N TYR A 694 -27.16 -1.50 19.81
CA TYR A 694 -27.30 -2.95 19.75
C TYR A 694 -28.68 -3.47 20.17
N TYR A 695 -29.73 -2.82 19.65
CA TYR A 695 -31.13 -3.10 20.02
C TYR A 695 -31.58 -4.48 19.57
N GLU A 696 -31.96 -5.36 20.51
CA GLU A 696 -32.44 -6.72 20.24
C GLU A 696 -33.91 -6.68 19.75
N LEU A 697 -34.15 -7.07 18.49
CA LEU A 697 -35.47 -7.22 17.91
C LEU A 697 -36.11 -8.54 18.33
N ASP A 698 -35.32 -9.62 18.31
CA ASP A 698 -35.71 -10.97 18.74
C ASP A 698 -34.44 -11.78 19.08
N ASP A 699 -34.59 -13.08 19.38
CA ASP A 699 -33.47 -13.96 19.75
C ASP A 699 -32.39 -14.12 18.66
N GLN A 700 -32.64 -13.69 17.41
CA GLN A 700 -31.75 -13.88 16.25
C GLN A 700 -31.42 -12.58 15.51
N HIS A 701 -32.17 -11.50 15.75
CA HIS A 701 -32.02 -10.25 15.04
C HIS A 701 -31.74 -9.08 15.96
N ARG A 702 -30.76 -8.31 15.66
CA ARG A 702 -30.34 -7.12 16.39
C ARG A 702 -30.11 -5.96 15.38
N LEU A 703 -30.50 -4.77 15.75
CA LEU A 703 -30.11 -3.54 15.05
C LEU A 703 -28.84 -3.00 15.71
N ASP A 704 -27.97 -2.39 14.93
CA ASP A 704 -26.83 -1.69 15.51
C ASP A 704 -27.28 -0.50 16.37
N LEU A 705 -28.33 0.21 15.92
CA LEU A 705 -28.96 1.29 16.70
C LEU A 705 -30.45 1.39 16.42
N ALA A 706 -31.20 1.70 17.47
CA ALA A 706 -32.61 2.08 17.37
C ALA A 706 -32.86 3.38 18.13
N GLY A 707 -33.52 4.34 17.49
CA GLY A 707 -34.15 5.49 18.17
C GLY A 707 -35.58 5.16 18.49
N VAL A 708 -35.94 5.13 19.76
CA VAL A 708 -37.25 4.73 20.25
C VAL A 708 -38.01 5.90 20.88
N ASP A 709 -39.33 5.84 20.85
CA ASP A 709 -40.23 6.80 21.57
C ASP A 709 -40.41 6.44 23.03
N ALA A 710 -41.24 7.21 23.73
CA ALA A 710 -41.55 7.01 25.14
C ALA A 710 -42.32 5.69 25.43
N ASP A 711 -42.96 5.08 24.44
CA ASP A 711 -43.66 3.82 24.55
C ASP A 711 -42.78 2.62 24.12
N GLY A 712 -41.53 2.89 23.62
CA GLY A 712 -40.58 1.91 23.17
C GLY A 712 -40.79 1.46 21.71
N GLU A 713 -41.59 2.17 20.93
CA GLU A 713 -41.75 1.92 19.49
C GLU A 713 -40.55 2.48 18.72
N ILE A 714 -40.09 1.75 17.71
CA ILE A 714 -38.92 2.11 16.92
C ILE A 714 -39.30 3.18 15.89
N ILE A 715 -38.74 4.38 16.03
CA ILE A 715 -38.92 5.50 15.10
C ILE A 715 -37.81 5.60 14.07
N VAL A 716 -36.55 5.34 14.49
CA VAL A 716 -35.37 5.40 13.63
C VAL A 716 -34.55 4.13 13.78
N THR A 717 -34.07 3.58 12.68
CA THR A 717 -33.13 2.47 12.67
C THR A 717 -31.82 2.89 12.04
N ALA A 718 -30.70 2.37 12.54
CA ALA A 718 -29.42 2.54 11.87
C ALA A 718 -28.61 1.23 11.84
N GLU A 719 -27.89 1.02 10.76
CA GLU A 719 -26.95 -0.09 10.55
C GLU A 719 -25.59 0.47 10.14
N VAL A 720 -24.56 -0.09 10.73
CA VAL A 720 -23.17 0.24 10.45
C VAL A 720 -22.59 -0.88 9.61
N GLU A 721 -22.40 -0.62 8.34
CA GLU A 721 -21.99 -1.65 7.38
C GLU A 721 -20.50 -1.57 7.09
N ARG A 722 -19.83 -2.70 7.31
CA ARG A 722 -18.46 -2.95 6.87
C ARG A 722 -18.51 -3.79 5.60
N ILE A 723 -17.78 -3.36 4.58
CA ILE A 723 -17.76 -4.09 3.32
C ILE A 723 -16.86 -5.33 3.46
N ASN A 724 -17.51 -6.48 3.57
CA ASN A 724 -16.89 -7.79 3.57
C ASN A 724 -17.23 -8.60 2.30
N HIS A 725 -16.76 -9.83 2.22
CA HIS A 725 -16.94 -10.70 1.04
C HIS A 725 -18.39 -11.10 0.75
N ASP A 726 -19.33 -10.97 1.70
CA ASP A 726 -20.74 -11.37 1.57
C ASP A 726 -21.74 -10.20 1.49
N VAL A 727 -21.26 -9.01 1.11
CA VAL A 727 -22.07 -7.77 0.98
C VAL A 727 -23.39 -7.98 0.23
N ARG A 728 -23.39 -8.79 -0.84
CA ARG A 728 -24.59 -9.05 -1.67
C ARG A 728 -25.63 -9.93 -0.98
N ARG A 729 -25.30 -10.51 0.20
CA ARG A 729 -26.23 -11.27 1.04
C ARG A 729 -26.56 -10.49 2.32
N ALA A 730 -25.56 -10.01 3.05
CA ALA A 730 -25.70 -9.30 4.31
C ALA A 730 -26.52 -7.99 4.14
N VAL A 731 -26.08 -7.10 3.29
CA VAL A 731 -26.74 -5.81 3.05
C VAL A 731 -28.25 -5.93 2.69
N PRO A 732 -28.67 -6.82 1.79
CA PRO A 732 -30.10 -7.04 1.58
C PRO A 732 -30.85 -7.60 2.79
N ALA A 733 -30.20 -8.41 3.63
CA ALA A 733 -30.83 -8.94 4.84
C ALA A 733 -31.02 -7.85 5.91
N ASP A 734 -29.99 -6.99 6.10
CA ASP A 734 -30.09 -5.83 6.99
C ASP A 734 -31.10 -4.80 6.47
N PHE A 735 -31.17 -4.59 5.17
CA PHE A 735 -32.23 -3.77 4.57
C PHE A 735 -33.63 -4.31 4.90
N ASP A 736 -33.84 -5.61 4.74
CA ASP A 736 -35.13 -6.27 5.01
C ASP A 736 -35.46 -6.22 6.50
N LYS A 737 -34.46 -6.37 7.38
CA LYS A 737 -34.55 -6.25 8.83
C LYS A 737 -35.00 -4.86 9.25
N MET A 738 -34.34 -3.80 8.77
CA MET A 738 -34.72 -2.41 9.02
C MET A 738 -36.11 -2.09 8.47
N ALA A 739 -36.41 -2.52 7.26
CA ALA A 739 -37.71 -2.28 6.60
C ALA A 739 -38.86 -2.95 7.36
N ALA A 740 -38.63 -4.07 8.04
CA ALA A 740 -39.63 -4.77 8.84
C ALA A 740 -40.05 -3.98 10.09
N CYS A 741 -39.22 -3.05 10.55
CA CYS A 741 -39.54 -2.14 11.68
C CYS A 741 -40.44 -0.98 11.27
N GLU A 742 -40.67 -0.76 9.98
CA GLU A 742 -41.44 0.37 9.40
C GLU A 742 -40.99 1.75 9.96
N PRO A 743 -39.68 2.07 10.05
CA PRO A 743 -39.21 3.28 10.71
C PRO A 743 -39.50 4.53 9.87
N GLU A 744 -39.56 5.71 10.50
CA GLU A 744 -39.60 6.99 9.81
C GLU A 744 -38.27 7.29 9.06
N ALA A 745 -37.16 6.84 9.65
CA ALA A 745 -35.84 6.94 9.03
C ALA A 745 -35.05 5.65 9.18
N ALA A 746 -34.46 5.18 8.08
CA ALA A 746 -33.54 4.05 8.04
C ALA A 746 -32.18 4.52 7.55
N ILE A 747 -31.19 4.58 8.44
CA ILE A 747 -29.89 5.23 8.24
C ILE A 747 -28.81 4.14 8.09
N TRP A 748 -27.98 4.30 7.07
CA TRP A 748 -26.80 3.46 6.88
C TRP A 748 -25.55 4.27 7.13
N VAL A 749 -24.66 3.74 7.95
CA VAL A 749 -23.35 4.33 8.21
C VAL A 749 -22.30 3.43 7.59
N VAL A 750 -21.40 4.01 6.83
CA VAL A 750 -20.30 3.33 6.13
C VAL A 750 -18.98 3.96 6.52
N MET A 751 -17.90 3.18 6.53
CA MET A 751 -16.61 3.72 6.91
C MET A 751 -16.05 4.62 5.80
N LYS A 752 -16.08 4.19 4.53
CA LYS A 752 -15.57 4.94 3.38
C LYS A 752 -16.71 5.39 2.45
N GLN A 753 -16.52 6.51 1.72
CA GLN A 753 -17.50 6.98 0.73
C GLN A 753 -17.79 5.95 -0.36
N ALA A 754 -16.78 5.21 -0.80
CA ALA A 754 -16.91 4.16 -1.80
C ALA A 754 -17.86 3.04 -1.35
N ASP A 755 -17.94 2.76 -0.06
CA ASP A 755 -18.75 1.69 0.50
C ASP A 755 -20.25 1.97 0.38
N GLY A 756 -20.68 3.22 0.45
CA GLY A 756 -22.06 3.60 0.14
C GLY A 756 -22.50 3.22 -1.26
N HIS A 757 -21.60 3.28 -2.24
CA HIS A 757 -21.88 2.81 -3.59
C HIS A 757 -21.92 1.28 -3.69
N LYS A 758 -21.09 0.56 -2.90
CA LYS A 758 -21.11 -0.91 -2.86
C LYS A 758 -22.40 -1.42 -2.22
N ILE A 759 -22.85 -0.80 -1.12
CA ILE A 759 -24.15 -1.08 -0.49
C ILE A 759 -25.26 -0.90 -1.51
N LEU A 760 -25.28 0.24 -2.18
CA LEU A 760 -26.30 0.52 -3.18
C LEU A 760 -26.27 -0.48 -4.34
N SER A 761 -25.09 -0.90 -4.76
CA SER A 761 -24.91 -1.93 -5.77
C SER A 761 -25.44 -3.30 -5.30
N ALA A 762 -25.19 -3.67 -4.05
CA ALA A 762 -25.68 -4.92 -3.46
C ALA A 762 -27.21 -4.93 -3.35
N LEU A 763 -27.82 -3.81 -3.02
CA LEU A 763 -29.30 -3.67 -2.97
C LEU A 763 -29.94 -3.67 -4.35
N ASN A 764 -29.25 -3.16 -5.37
CA ASN A 764 -29.69 -3.21 -6.76
C ASN A 764 -29.55 -4.61 -7.38
N ASP A 765 -28.52 -5.36 -7.01
CA ASP A 765 -28.23 -6.68 -7.56
C ASP A 765 -27.87 -7.66 -6.42
N PRO A 766 -28.85 -8.00 -5.55
CA PRO A 766 -28.66 -8.92 -4.45
C PRO A 766 -28.39 -10.36 -4.96
N LEU A 767 -27.70 -11.16 -4.14
CA LEU A 767 -27.46 -12.57 -4.48
C LEU A 767 -28.76 -13.37 -4.51
N GLU A 768 -29.73 -13.03 -3.66
CA GLU A 768 -31.02 -13.70 -3.53
C GLU A 768 -32.18 -12.69 -3.52
N GLY A 769 -33.28 -13.03 -4.20
CA GLY A 769 -34.47 -12.20 -4.23
C GLY A 769 -34.45 -11.06 -5.25
N PRO A 770 -35.46 -10.20 -5.26
CA PRO A 770 -35.54 -9.04 -6.17
C PRO A 770 -34.68 -7.90 -5.66
N PRO A 771 -34.31 -6.93 -6.53
CA PRO A 771 -33.69 -5.68 -6.11
C PRO A 771 -34.51 -4.98 -5.01
N ARG A 772 -33.82 -4.46 -3.96
CA ARG A 772 -34.45 -3.67 -2.90
C ARG A 772 -34.56 -2.20 -3.28
N ILE A 773 -33.61 -1.76 -4.09
CA ILE A 773 -33.55 -0.39 -4.60
C ILE A 773 -33.28 -0.44 -6.10
N GLU A 774 -33.93 0.44 -6.88
CA GLU A 774 -33.69 0.57 -8.32
C GLU A 774 -33.12 1.95 -8.66
N LYS A 775 -32.14 2.40 -7.85
CA LYS A 775 -31.46 3.69 -8.07
C LYS A 775 -29.95 3.50 -8.17
N THR A 776 -29.37 4.25 -9.09
CA THR A 776 -27.90 4.32 -9.26
C THR A 776 -27.46 5.77 -9.26
N TYR A 777 -26.25 6.01 -8.75
CA TYR A 777 -25.60 7.31 -8.72
C TYR A 777 -24.25 7.22 -9.40
N ALA A 778 -23.75 8.35 -9.90
CA ALA A 778 -22.37 8.41 -10.39
C ALA A 778 -21.40 8.13 -9.23
N LYS A 779 -20.32 7.42 -9.45
CA LYS A 779 -19.31 7.09 -8.42
C LYS A 779 -18.78 8.33 -7.68
N THR A 780 -18.80 9.48 -8.31
CA THR A 780 -18.41 10.77 -7.74
C THR A 780 -19.50 11.42 -6.86
N THR A 781 -20.71 10.84 -6.76
CA THR A 781 -21.76 11.40 -5.92
C THR A 781 -21.55 10.94 -4.49
N PRO A 782 -21.29 11.83 -3.53
CA PRO A 782 -21.10 11.43 -2.14
C PRO A 782 -22.35 10.72 -1.57
N PRO A 783 -22.21 9.65 -0.77
CA PRO A 783 -23.34 8.88 -0.22
C PRO A 783 -24.37 9.72 0.51
N GLN A 784 -23.97 10.73 1.26
CA GLN A 784 -24.85 11.66 1.97
C GLN A 784 -25.75 12.52 1.04
N GLN A 785 -25.54 12.47 -0.26
CA GLN A 785 -26.38 13.11 -1.28
C GLN A 785 -27.33 12.13 -1.96
N PHE A 786 -27.30 10.86 -1.61
CA PHE A 786 -28.25 9.89 -2.15
C PHE A 786 -29.64 10.26 -1.70
N ARG A 787 -30.57 10.26 -2.64
CA ARG A 787 -31.99 10.52 -2.38
C ARG A 787 -32.77 9.22 -2.55
N ILE A 788 -32.79 8.46 -1.48
CA ILE A 788 -33.49 7.18 -1.37
C ILE A 788 -34.59 7.40 -0.33
N ASP A 789 -35.74 6.83 -0.59
CA ASP A 789 -36.90 6.92 0.29
C ASP A 789 -37.60 5.56 0.21
N THR A 790 -37.06 4.63 1.00
CA THR A 790 -37.56 3.25 1.14
C THR A 790 -37.52 2.86 2.60
N PRO A 791 -38.38 1.95 3.08
CA PRO A 791 -38.44 1.59 4.51
C PRO A 791 -37.11 1.07 5.08
N GLY A 792 -36.26 0.45 4.24
CA GLY A 792 -34.98 -0.08 4.68
C GLY A 792 -33.78 0.82 4.39
N MET A 793 -33.99 1.99 3.77
CA MET A 793 -32.94 2.97 3.53
C MET A 793 -33.53 4.34 3.19
N THR A 794 -33.22 5.34 4.00
CA THR A 794 -33.57 6.75 3.75
C THR A 794 -32.31 7.61 3.57
N ALA A 795 -31.21 7.26 4.24
CA ALA A 795 -29.95 7.98 4.16
C ALA A 795 -28.74 7.01 4.23
N VAL A 796 -27.63 7.47 3.67
CA VAL A 796 -26.32 6.80 3.78
C VAL A 796 -25.29 7.85 4.12
N TYR A 797 -24.55 7.65 5.19
CA TYR A 797 -23.56 8.59 5.69
C TYR A 797 -22.20 7.92 5.87
N PRO A 798 -21.10 8.48 5.35
CA PRO A 798 -19.77 8.11 5.79
C PRO A 798 -19.54 8.48 7.26
N ALA A 799 -18.91 7.61 8.04
CA ALA A 799 -18.63 7.83 9.46
C ALA A 799 -17.85 9.13 9.70
N GLU A 800 -16.83 9.38 8.89
CA GLU A 800 -16.05 10.62 8.90
C GLU A 800 -16.95 11.87 8.72
N TRP A 801 -17.86 11.84 7.75
CA TRP A 801 -18.75 12.96 7.49
C TRP A 801 -19.72 13.25 8.67
N LEU A 802 -20.12 12.20 9.39
CA LEU A 802 -20.94 12.36 10.61
C LEU A 802 -20.09 12.92 11.75
N ARG A 803 -18.91 12.34 11.98
CA ARG A 803 -17.95 12.77 13.01
C ARG A 803 -17.60 14.26 12.90
N ASP A 804 -17.26 14.71 11.68
CA ASP A 804 -16.84 16.10 11.44
C ASP A 804 -17.97 17.13 11.59
N ARG A 805 -19.20 16.68 11.78
CA ARG A 805 -20.38 17.54 11.97
C ARG A 805 -20.88 17.63 13.39
N SER A 806 -20.51 16.68 14.23
CA SER A 806 -20.82 16.82 15.66
C SER A 806 -20.09 18.04 16.20
N PRO A 807 -20.81 19.00 16.81
CA PRO A 807 -20.18 20.18 17.37
C PRO A 807 -19.24 19.77 18.50
N ASP A 808 -18.06 20.37 18.46
CA ASP A 808 -16.95 20.19 19.40
C ASP A 808 -17.38 19.81 20.81
N LEU A 809 -16.87 18.68 21.29
CA LEU A 809 -16.73 18.45 22.72
C LEU A 809 -15.70 19.46 23.27
N PRO A 810 -15.94 20.03 24.46
CA PRO A 810 -15.13 21.11 25.03
C PRO A 810 -13.67 20.72 25.26
#